data_23db3d3eef65dd9e64587b7fb6f5fb0b
#
_entry.id   23db3d3eef65dd9e64587b7fb6f5fb0b
#
_cell.length_a   1.000
_cell.length_b   1.000
_cell.length_c   1.000
_cell.angle_alpha   90.00
_cell.angle_beta   90.00
_cell.angle_gamma   90.00
#
_symmetry.space_group_name_H-M   'P 1'
#
loop_
_entity.id
_entity.type
_entity.pdbx_description
1 polymer ?
#
loop_
_entity_poly.entity_id
_entity_poly.type
_entity_poly.pdbx_seq_one_letter_code
_entity_poly.pdbx_strand_id
1 'polypeptide(L)'
;IAGLLRGIDLTASPLRLFVTGTDASARPQVTRAVRKRIESGDKPVVTAVTLDAPVDAIVVIADAQALTSDEIRALNELVHRDDLGVVIASDRIDPPLAPIYSNISSFGTVLHLNPLNRSDIRKIAAERRVPLDDRAVLALEHLAGGSFGAVEAYFAAASAGRPEMATAVRTHILHQVTALHPIEREILEVSLAVPDIDAFELDLGQEKFSLTAAFDRALATGLFGSRSPLVASVLAESTSTARIRSELIRIVESRAHARTLDVDTARKLFDSGIRHRDLAAVLRDAVDGSTPAVAADLLRRLNSIEALGLADTLLYAQVSARSGDLDTACRLADSVIAEPDPGNAQLAAAVRIRAASSAACGQLGAAADLYTWLGPERTGTESPFAAITFLGIGKVDDANAAMTGITGSPSSSTVGAATLANGLMQSVTGVAPTALNTMSRALSLPGGADTSAFQPDSAPALVALALLHNGAHERAATVVSAAIAAVDASSHTWARLHILRAWIAMVRGQDAVLEGLPDEVVRGPLRERDSLFLHALIVGLARRTGDLAQLRRAWSGAAGALSSCSVDLFNLLPVGELWLAAVRLDETEQVEHLVDDARSLLRALGEPPLWSSPLHWYGVQASILAQSPADLLPHAHALAESAKTHTYAAGLATAGRQWLLLLQGSVDADDVEAAARTLSRIGLPWDAARLAGEAALRTPDTKSATALLHVARSLRTASTAETNGTDSADNAAPPSVLTEREQEVAELVVVGLTYREIGERLYISAKTVEHHVARIKRRVGAQSRSELLTILRSMTPANK
;
A
#
# COMPACT_ATOMS: atom_id res chain seq x y z
N ILE A 1 -29.99 -6.79 28.67
CA ILE A 1 -30.09 -6.81 30.15
C ILE A 1 -30.80 -8.07 30.62
N ALA A 2 -32.00 -8.43 30.12
CA ALA A 2 -32.74 -9.61 30.52
C ALA A 2 -31.95 -10.93 30.38
N GLY A 3 -31.07 -11.01 29.37
CA GLY A 3 -30.18 -12.14 29.15
C GLY A 3 -29.08 -12.21 30.24
N LEU A 4 -28.48 -11.09 30.59
CA LEU A 4 -27.48 -10.98 31.65
C LEU A 4 -28.07 -11.38 33.02
N LEU A 5 -29.28 -10.89 33.34
CA LEU A 5 -29.95 -11.20 34.58
C LEU A 5 -30.36 -12.67 34.71
N ARG A 6 -30.56 -13.40 33.63
CA ARG A 6 -30.83 -14.85 33.65
C ARG A 6 -29.63 -15.69 34.10
N GLY A 7 -28.43 -15.16 33.91
CA GLY A 7 -27.18 -15.81 34.34
C GLY A 7 -26.78 -15.53 35.79
N ILE A 8 -27.52 -14.68 36.52
CA ILE A 8 -27.22 -14.29 37.87
C ILE A 8 -28.27 -14.94 38.79
N ASP A 9 -27.82 -15.71 39.76
CA ASP A 9 -28.70 -16.23 40.80
C ASP A 9 -28.96 -15.17 41.88
N LEU A 10 -30.03 -14.39 41.67
CA LEU A 10 -30.48 -13.37 42.63
C LEU A 10 -31.20 -13.95 43.87
N THR A 11 -31.39 -15.26 43.90
CA THR A 11 -32.02 -15.95 45.05
C THR A 11 -31.00 -16.51 46.05
N ALA A 12 -29.70 -16.42 45.70
CA ALA A 12 -28.61 -16.87 46.56
C ALA A 12 -28.68 -16.19 47.94
N SER A 13 -28.40 -16.96 48.99
CA SER A 13 -28.39 -16.46 50.38
C SER A 13 -27.11 -16.93 51.08
N PRO A 14 -26.20 -16.01 51.46
CA PRO A 14 -26.28 -14.55 51.20
C PRO A 14 -26.01 -14.18 49.73
N LEU A 15 -26.72 -13.19 49.18
CA LEU A 15 -26.47 -12.65 47.86
C LEU A 15 -25.18 -11.78 47.87
N ARG A 16 -24.22 -12.08 47.01
CA ARG A 16 -22.99 -11.28 46.86
C ARG A 16 -22.81 -10.98 45.37
N LEU A 17 -23.05 -9.73 44.99
CA LEU A 17 -22.94 -9.29 43.59
C LEU A 17 -22.14 -7.99 43.51
N PHE A 18 -21.11 -7.97 42.68
CA PHE A 18 -20.39 -6.76 42.34
C PHE A 18 -20.54 -6.50 40.81
N VAL A 19 -21.05 -5.33 40.47
CA VAL A 19 -21.25 -4.87 39.09
C VAL A 19 -20.26 -3.76 38.81
N THR A 20 -19.34 -3.96 37.87
CA THR A 20 -18.38 -2.94 37.51
C THR A 20 -18.50 -2.55 36.05
N GLY A 21 -18.30 -1.28 35.75
CA GLY A 21 -18.33 -0.72 34.38
C GLY A 21 -18.70 0.76 34.44
N THR A 22 -18.19 1.52 33.48
CA THR A 22 -18.45 2.95 33.35
C THR A 22 -19.94 3.25 33.12
N ASP A 23 -20.36 4.48 33.30
CA ASP A 23 -21.74 4.91 32.99
C ASP A 23 -22.10 4.81 31.51
N ALA A 24 -21.06 4.84 30.61
CA ALA A 24 -21.23 4.53 29.21
C ALA A 24 -21.60 3.07 28.96
N SER A 25 -21.22 2.15 29.84
CA SER A 25 -21.68 0.76 29.82
C SER A 25 -23.15 0.65 30.26
N ALA A 26 -23.68 -0.56 30.27
CA ALA A 26 -25.03 -0.80 30.74
C ALA A 26 -25.13 -0.82 32.30
N ARG A 27 -24.10 -0.42 33.07
CA ARG A 27 -24.06 -0.51 34.54
C ARG A 27 -25.26 0.10 35.25
N PRO A 28 -25.62 1.39 34.99
CA PRO A 28 -26.76 2.00 35.69
C PRO A 28 -28.09 1.26 35.42
N GLN A 29 -28.28 0.80 34.17
CA GLN A 29 -29.49 0.09 33.76
C GLN A 29 -29.53 -1.33 34.34
N VAL A 30 -28.40 -2.03 34.38
CA VAL A 30 -28.26 -3.36 34.99
C VAL A 30 -28.50 -3.25 36.50
N THR A 31 -27.88 -2.29 37.18
CA THR A 31 -28.05 -2.06 38.63
C THR A 31 -29.49 -1.77 38.97
N ARG A 32 -30.16 -0.90 38.18
CA ARG A 32 -31.59 -0.62 38.35
C ARG A 32 -32.46 -1.84 38.12
N ALA A 33 -32.14 -2.65 37.09
CA ALA A 33 -32.89 -3.86 36.81
C ALA A 33 -32.69 -4.95 37.88
N VAL A 34 -31.45 -5.11 38.40
CA VAL A 34 -31.14 -5.96 39.57
C VAL A 34 -31.94 -5.51 40.77
N ARG A 35 -31.88 -4.23 41.11
CA ARG A 35 -32.63 -3.65 42.24
C ARG A 35 -34.13 -3.89 42.07
N LYS A 36 -34.72 -3.56 40.93
CA LYS A 36 -36.17 -3.78 40.68
C LYS A 36 -36.56 -5.26 40.85
N ARG A 37 -35.67 -6.17 40.41
CA ARG A 37 -35.92 -7.61 40.55
C ARG A 37 -35.87 -8.07 42.00
N ILE A 38 -34.97 -7.52 42.82
CA ILE A 38 -34.88 -7.78 44.24
C ILE A 38 -36.07 -7.17 44.99
N GLU A 39 -36.46 -5.92 44.68
CA GLU A 39 -37.63 -5.24 45.23
C GLU A 39 -38.97 -5.95 44.94
N SER A 40 -39.00 -6.78 43.87
CA SER A 40 -40.18 -7.61 43.59
C SER A 40 -40.25 -8.91 44.43
N GLY A 41 -39.27 -9.20 45.27
CA GLY A 41 -39.22 -10.30 46.21
C GLY A 41 -39.65 -9.85 47.61
N ASP A 42 -39.61 -10.80 48.56
CA ASP A 42 -40.08 -10.57 49.93
C ASP A 42 -39.01 -9.97 50.89
N LYS A 43 -37.76 -9.79 50.40
CA LYS A 43 -36.67 -9.29 51.24
C LYS A 43 -36.62 -7.77 51.28
N PRO A 44 -36.36 -7.14 52.45
CA PRO A 44 -36.22 -5.71 52.55
C PRO A 44 -34.97 -5.20 51.80
N VAL A 45 -35.09 -4.10 51.07
CA VAL A 45 -33.99 -3.48 50.30
C VAL A 45 -33.54 -2.21 51.01
N VAL A 46 -32.25 -2.13 51.28
CA VAL A 46 -31.60 -0.96 51.89
C VAL A 46 -30.66 -0.34 50.90
N THR A 47 -30.72 0.97 50.73
CA THR A 47 -29.89 1.71 49.72
C THR A 47 -28.82 2.60 50.38
N ALA A 48 -28.69 2.55 51.68
CA ALA A 48 -27.66 3.26 52.42
C ALA A 48 -26.75 2.27 53.15
N VAL A 49 -25.50 2.66 53.33
CA VAL A 49 -24.53 1.86 54.10
C VAL A 49 -24.83 2.09 55.58
N THR A 50 -25.44 1.13 56.23
CA THR A 50 -25.72 1.16 57.68
C THR A 50 -25.49 -0.23 58.28
N LEU A 51 -24.80 -0.26 59.41
CA LEU A 51 -24.52 -1.51 60.15
C LEU A 51 -25.77 -2.07 60.79
N ASP A 52 -26.81 -1.23 61.01
CA ASP A 52 -28.11 -1.61 61.60
C ASP A 52 -29.11 -2.20 60.57
N ALA A 53 -28.62 -2.61 59.43
CA ALA A 53 -29.47 -3.20 58.40
C ALA A 53 -30.18 -4.44 58.90
N PRO A 54 -31.52 -4.58 58.61
CA PRO A 54 -32.32 -5.71 59.10
C PRO A 54 -31.78 -7.06 58.67
N VAL A 55 -32.00 -8.11 59.48
CA VAL A 55 -31.69 -9.49 59.09
C VAL A 55 -32.44 -9.85 57.79
N ASP A 56 -31.81 -10.62 56.87
CA ASP A 56 -32.36 -10.95 55.55
C ASP A 56 -32.52 -9.77 54.57
N ALA A 57 -32.09 -8.56 54.93
CA ALA A 57 -32.08 -7.42 53.99
C ALA A 57 -31.05 -7.59 52.90
N ILE A 58 -31.30 -6.94 51.76
CA ILE A 58 -30.32 -6.79 50.67
C ILE A 58 -29.91 -5.31 50.59
N VAL A 59 -28.63 -5.07 50.84
CA VAL A 59 -28.03 -3.74 50.73
C VAL A 59 -27.61 -3.53 49.27
N VAL A 60 -28.16 -2.51 48.63
CA VAL A 60 -27.88 -2.19 47.21
C VAL A 60 -27.21 -0.83 47.11
N ILE A 61 -25.95 -0.80 46.82
CA ILE A 61 -25.13 0.40 46.61
C ILE A 61 -24.90 0.60 45.10
N ALA A 62 -25.49 1.64 44.55
CA ALA A 62 -25.48 1.89 43.12
C ALA A 62 -24.21 2.59 42.64
N ASP A 63 -23.56 3.37 43.51
CA ASP A 63 -22.38 4.17 43.18
C ASP A 63 -21.35 4.11 44.30
N ALA A 64 -20.70 2.96 44.45
CA ALA A 64 -19.76 2.70 45.55
C ALA A 64 -18.51 3.56 45.53
N GLN A 65 -18.15 4.09 44.35
CA GLN A 65 -17.04 5.02 44.20
C GLN A 65 -17.29 6.40 44.84
N ALA A 66 -18.53 6.71 45.16
CA ALA A 66 -18.91 7.97 45.80
C ALA A 66 -18.95 7.87 47.34
N LEU A 67 -18.75 6.70 47.93
CA LEU A 67 -18.76 6.46 49.35
C LEU A 67 -17.56 7.10 50.05
N THR A 68 -17.82 7.60 51.27
CA THR A 68 -16.75 8.06 52.17
C THR A 68 -15.95 6.89 52.72
N SER A 69 -14.73 7.16 53.25
CA SER A 69 -13.88 6.13 53.84
C SER A 69 -14.54 5.39 55.01
N ASP A 70 -15.44 6.06 55.79
CA ASP A 70 -16.17 5.45 56.87
C ASP A 70 -17.30 4.54 56.36
N GLU A 71 -17.99 4.95 55.28
CA GLU A 71 -19.00 4.13 54.64
C GLU A 71 -18.37 2.92 53.96
N ILE A 72 -17.20 3.05 53.30
CA ILE A 72 -16.48 1.90 52.74
C ILE A 72 -16.05 0.92 53.81
N ARG A 73 -15.64 1.39 54.99
CA ARG A 73 -15.28 0.54 56.12
C ARG A 73 -16.54 -0.22 56.63
N ALA A 74 -17.67 0.48 56.80
CA ALA A 74 -18.92 -0.15 57.16
C ALA A 74 -19.42 -1.14 56.09
N LEU A 75 -19.29 -0.81 54.79
CA LEU A 75 -19.61 -1.70 53.70
C LEU A 75 -18.77 -2.98 53.72
N ASN A 76 -17.47 -2.86 54.06
CA ASN A 76 -16.61 -4.02 54.20
C ASN A 76 -17.04 -4.94 55.37
N GLU A 77 -17.53 -4.38 56.46
CA GLU A 77 -18.11 -5.17 57.55
C GLU A 77 -19.42 -5.88 57.11
N LEU A 78 -20.30 -5.17 56.35
CA LEU A 78 -21.54 -5.73 55.85
C LEU A 78 -21.31 -6.89 54.85
N VAL A 79 -20.28 -6.85 54.06
CA VAL A 79 -19.95 -7.92 53.10
C VAL A 79 -19.57 -9.22 53.78
N HIS A 80 -19.12 -9.18 55.06
CA HIS A 80 -18.77 -10.36 55.84
C HIS A 80 -19.94 -10.94 56.68
N ARG A 81 -21.11 -10.29 56.69
CA ARG A 81 -22.29 -10.77 57.41
C ARG A 81 -23.05 -11.81 56.59
N ASP A 82 -23.23 -13.00 57.08
CA ASP A 82 -23.94 -14.09 56.39
C ASP A 82 -25.47 -13.96 56.39
N ASP A 83 -26.01 -13.04 57.24
CA ASP A 83 -27.44 -12.73 57.37
C ASP A 83 -27.94 -11.63 56.42
N LEU A 84 -27.08 -11.11 55.54
CA LEU A 84 -27.42 -10.01 54.62
C LEU A 84 -27.01 -10.32 53.19
N GLY A 85 -27.79 -9.84 52.18
CA GLY A 85 -27.38 -9.74 50.80
C GLY A 85 -26.66 -8.41 50.54
N VAL A 86 -25.68 -8.39 49.65
CA VAL A 86 -24.99 -7.16 49.24
C VAL A 86 -24.84 -7.12 47.74
N VAL A 87 -25.32 -6.03 47.13
CA VAL A 87 -25.16 -5.70 45.72
C VAL A 87 -24.44 -4.38 45.63
N ILE A 88 -23.28 -4.38 45.02
CA ILE A 88 -22.42 -3.20 44.86
C ILE A 88 -22.22 -2.92 43.39
N ALA A 89 -22.44 -1.66 42.98
CA ALA A 89 -22.08 -1.22 41.65
C ALA A 89 -21.05 -0.09 41.73
N SER A 90 -20.01 -0.16 40.92
CA SER A 90 -18.96 0.87 40.84
C SER A 90 -18.48 1.05 39.43
N ASP A 91 -18.09 2.26 39.05
CA ASP A 91 -17.48 2.57 37.74
C ASP A 91 -16.04 2.06 37.65
N ARG A 92 -15.34 2.00 38.78
CA ARG A 92 -13.95 1.56 38.93
C ARG A 92 -13.73 0.85 40.29
N ILE A 93 -12.61 0.16 40.39
CA ILE A 93 -12.20 -0.52 41.62
C ILE A 93 -11.01 0.25 42.20
N ASP A 94 -11.33 1.26 43.01
CA ASP A 94 -10.31 2.06 43.69
C ASP A 94 -9.66 1.26 44.84
N PRO A 95 -8.46 1.61 45.34
CA PRO A 95 -7.78 0.90 46.41
C PRO A 95 -8.64 0.65 47.66
N PRO A 96 -9.51 1.58 48.11
CA PRO A 96 -10.41 1.33 49.23
C PRO A 96 -11.46 0.26 48.94
N LEU A 97 -11.92 0.09 47.72
CA LEU A 97 -12.90 -0.92 47.33
C LEU A 97 -12.28 -2.28 46.98
N ALA A 98 -10.96 -2.34 46.79
CA ALA A 98 -10.28 -3.56 46.38
C ALA A 98 -10.45 -4.76 47.35
N PRO A 99 -10.44 -4.59 48.69
CA PRO A 99 -10.71 -5.70 49.60
C PRO A 99 -12.14 -6.26 49.46
N ILE A 100 -13.14 -5.37 49.30
CA ILE A 100 -14.53 -5.73 49.09
C ILE A 100 -14.71 -6.49 47.77
N TYR A 101 -14.11 -5.97 46.69
CA TYR A 101 -14.10 -6.63 45.39
C TYR A 101 -13.49 -8.03 45.46
N SER A 102 -12.33 -8.16 46.13
CA SER A 102 -11.63 -9.45 46.28
C SER A 102 -12.48 -10.47 47.04
N ASN A 103 -13.18 -10.04 48.09
CA ASN A 103 -14.08 -10.90 48.85
C ASN A 103 -15.24 -11.39 47.97
N ILE A 104 -15.93 -10.48 47.29
CA ILE A 104 -17.07 -10.84 46.41
C ILE A 104 -16.58 -11.68 45.22
N SER A 105 -15.41 -11.41 44.68
CA SER A 105 -14.83 -12.22 43.63
C SER A 105 -14.57 -13.68 44.02
N SER A 106 -14.28 -13.90 45.31
CA SER A 106 -14.00 -15.24 45.87
C SER A 106 -15.26 -16.02 46.28
N PHE A 107 -16.28 -15.34 46.72
CA PHE A 107 -17.46 -15.98 47.35
C PHE A 107 -18.81 -15.58 46.74
N GLY A 108 -18.81 -14.76 45.69
CA GLY A 108 -20.02 -14.25 45.06
C GLY A 108 -19.91 -14.20 43.55
N THR A 109 -20.63 -13.26 42.96
CA THR A 109 -20.64 -13.03 41.50
C THR A 109 -20.09 -11.64 41.17
N VAL A 110 -19.17 -11.58 40.23
CA VAL A 110 -18.68 -10.31 39.67
C VAL A 110 -19.13 -10.18 38.21
N LEU A 111 -19.75 -9.06 37.89
CA LEU A 111 -20.21 -8.75 36.55
C LEU A 111 -19.43 -7.56 36.00
N HIS A 112 -18.57 -7.81 34.99
CA HIS A 112 -17.84 -6.78 34.26
C HIS A 112 -18.64 -6.35 33.04
N LEU A 113 -19.00 -5.08 32.98
CA LEU A 113 -19.75 -4.49 31.86
C LEU A 113 -18.84 -3.61 31.02
N ASN A 114 -18.56 -4.08 29.83
CA ASN A 114 -17.77 -3.36 28.84
C ASN A 114 -18.64 -2.44 27.98
N PRO A 115 -18.07 -1.42 27.31
CA PRO A 115 -18.74 -0.69 26.25
C PRO A 115 -19.27 -1.65 25.18
N LEU A 116 -20.40 -1.32 24.56
CA LEU A 116 -21.05 -2.16 23.56
C LEU A 116 -20.18 -2.33 22.32
N ASN A 117 -20.11 -3.54 21.81
CA ASN A 117 -19.51 -3.89 20.54
C ASN A 117 -20.58 -4.24 19.48
N ARG A 118 -20.15 -4.52 18.25
CA ARG A 118 -21.03 -4.86 17.11
C ARG A 118 -21.96 -6.03 17.39
N SER A 119 -21.46 -7.07 18.10
CA SER A 119 -22.27 -8.24 18.45
C SER A 119 -23.39 -7.87 19.40
N ASP A 120 -23.11 -7.00 20.37
CA ASP A 120 -24.08 -6.53 21.34
C ASP A 120 -25.14 -5.64 20.70
N ILE A 121 -24.72 -4.73 19.79
CA ILE A 121 -25.66 -3.89 19.02
C ILE A 121 -26.61 -4.75 18.17
N ARG A 122 -26.10 -5.81 17.49
CA ARG A 122 -26.95 -6.75 16.75
C ARG A 122 -27.96 -7.48 17.64
N LYS A 123 -27.53 -7.91 18.84
CA LYS A 123 -28.46 -8.55 19.80
C LYS A 123 -29.56 -7.60 20.26
N ILE A 124 -29.20 -6.36 20.59
CA ILE A 124 -30.17 -5.32 20.96
C ILE A 124 -31.13 -5.02 19.81
N ALA A 125 -30.62 -4.90 18.56
CA ALA A 125 -31.43 -4.70 17.38
C ALA A 125 -32.45 -5.82 17.18
N ALA A 126 -32.02 -7.08 17.35
CA ALA A 126 -32.91 -8.26 17.27
C ALA A 126 -33.98 -8.24 18.38
N GLU A 127 -33.61 -7.96 19.64
CA GLU A 127 -34.54 -7.83 20.77
C GLU A 127 -35.57 -6.71 20.55
N ARG A 128 -35.16 -5.59 19.95
CA ARG A 128 -35.99 -4.43 19.65
C ARG A 128 -36.78 -4.58 18.33
N ARG A 129 -36.50 -5.62 17.54
CA ARG A 129 -37.11 -5.87 16.22
C ARG A 129 -36.87 -4.71 15.22
N VAL A 130 -35.72 -4.04 15.32
CA VAL A 130 -35.27 -2.99 14.39
C VAL A 130 -34.25 -3.62 13.43
N PRO A 131 -34.55 -3.74 12.12
CA PRO A 131 -33.62 -4.32 11.16
C PRO A 131 -32.44 -3.36 10.95
N LEU A 132 -31.23 -3.83 11.16
CA LEU A 132 -30.00 -3.13 10.87
C LEU A 132 -29.13 -4.03 10.00
N ASP A 133 -28.63 -3.48 8.89
CA ASP A 133 -27.56 -4.12 8.09
C ASP A 133 -26.19 -3.90 8.75
N ASP A 134 -25.19 -4.57 8.23
CA ASP A 134 -23.83 -4.50 8.79
C ASP A 134 -23.23 -3.09 8.72
N ARG A 135 -23.58 -2.31 7.70
CA ARG A 135 -23.15 -0.93 7.54
C ARG A 135 -23.79 -0.01 8.60
N ALA A 136 -25.06 -0.19 8.88
CA ALA A 136 -25.77 0.56 9.91
C ALA A 136 -25.26 0.19 11.31
N VAL A 137 -24.95 -1.08 11.57
CA VAL A 137 -24.34 -1.52 12.84
C VAL A 137 -22.98 -0.86 13.05
N LEU A 138 -22.14 -0.82 11.99
CA LEU A 138 -20.82 -0.17 12.04
C LEU A 138 -20.95 1.34 12.29
N ALA A 139 -21.90 1.99 11.61
CA ALA A 139 -22.17 3.40 11.78
C ALA A 139 -22.65 3.72 13.20
N LEU A 140 -23.55 2.91 13.77
CA LEU A 140 -24.05 3.10 15.13
C LEU A 140 -22.96 2.88 16.18
N GLU A 141 -22.12 1.84 16.02
CA GLU A 141 -20.95 1.62 16.88
C GLU A 141 -20.04 2.84 16.89
N HIS A 142 -19.70 3.36 15.72
CA HIS A 142 -18.85 4.53 15.56
C HIS A 142 -19.46 5.80 16.19
N LEU A 143 -20.72 6.09 15.89
CA LEU A 143 -21.41 7.28 16.40
C LEU A 143 -21.64 7.21 17.92
N ALA A 144 -22.00 6.05 18.44
CA ALA A 144 -22.27 5.87 19.87
C ALA A 144 -21.01 5.68 20.71
N GLY A 145 -19.85 5.37 20.10
CA GLY A 145 -18.59 5.13 20.81
C GLY A 145 -18.66 4.00 21.84
N GLY A 146 -19.58 3.05 21.69
CA GLY A 146 -19.84 1.96 22.63
C GLY A 146 -20.80 2.32 23.79
N SER A 147 -21.36 3.53 23.83
CA SER A 147 -22.30 3.97 24.86
C SER A 147 -23.64 3.25 24.74
N PHE A 148 -24.03 2.51 25.81
CA PHE A 148 -25.32 1.85 25.89
C PHE A 148 -26.48 2.86 25.78
N GLY A 149 -26.38 4.00 26.47
CA GLY A 149 -27.40 5.05 26.45
C GLY A 149 -27.63 5.66 25.08
N ALA A 150 -26.52 5.89 24.34
CA ALA A 150 -26.55 6.40 22.96
C ALA A 150 -27.20 5.40 21.99
N VAL A 151 -26.88 4.13 22.14
CA VAL A 151 -27.46 3.03 21.33
C VAL A 151 -28.96 2.90 21.63
N GLU A 152 -29.36 2.91 22.88
CA GLU A 152 -30.79 2.88 23.28
C GLU A 152 -31.55 4.11 22.79
N ALA A 153 -30.94 5.30 22.80
CA ALA A 153 -31.58 6.53 22.29
C ALA A 153 -31.92 6.39 20.79
N TYR A 154 -31.01 5.79 20.02
CA TYR A 154 -31.31 5.47 18.62
C TYR A 154 -32.46 4.50 18.48
N PHE A 155 -32.46 3.37 19.22
CA PHE A 155 -33.55 2.40 19.12
C PHE A 155 -34.90 2.95 19.59
N ALA A 156 -34.92 3.82 20.59
CA ALA A 156 -36.11 4.53 21.01
C ALA A 156 -36.65 5.46 19.88
N ALA A 157 -35.75 6.21 19.23
CA ALA A 157 -36.11 7.07 18.10
C ALA A 157 -36.62 6.26 16.90
N ALA A 158 -35.97 5.15 16.57
CA ALA A 158 -36.36 4.27 15.48
C ALA A 158 -37.76 3.65 15.76
N SER A 159 -38.04 3.25 16.99
CA SER A 159 -39.35 2.74 17.39
C SER A 159 -40.45 3.80 17.34
N ALA A 160 -40.09 5.08 17.46
CA ALA A 160 -40.99 6.23 17.33
C ALA A 160 -41.14 6.74 15.89
N GLY A 161 -40.60 6.01 14.89
CA GLY A 161 -40.67 6.39 13.47
C GLY A 161 -39.72 7.50 13.05
N ARG A 162 -38.68 7.80 13.84
CA ARG A 162 -37.65 8.83 13.58
C ARG A 162 -36.26 8.16 13.49
N PRO A 163 -35.94 7.49 12.36
CA PRO A 163 -34.76 6.60 12.30
C PRO A 163 -33.43 7.32 12.03
N GLU A 164 -33.35 8.67 12.12
CA GLU A 164 -32.07 9.35 11.87
C GLU A 164 -31.06 9.12 13.00
N MET A 165 -30.12 8.24 12.73
CA MET A 165 -29.16 7.70 13.70
C MET A 165 -28.29 8.77 14.34
N ALA A 166 -27.67 9.62 13.53
CA ALA A 166 -26.75 10.66 14.03
C ALA A 166 -27.49 11.66 14.93
N THR A 167 -28.68 12.09 14.56
CA THR A 167 -29.49 13.02 15.34
C THR A 167 -29.90 12.43 16.68
N ALA A 168 -30.34 11.16 16.72
CA ALA A 168 -30.74 10.51 17.96
C ALA A 168 -29.58 10.38 18.96
N VAL A 169 -28.42 9.92 18.47
CA VAL A 169 -27.18 9.77 19.26
C VAL A 169 -26.70 11.16 19.73
N ARG A 170 -26.65 12.15 18.84
CA ARG A 170 -26.26 13.51 19.17
C ARG A 170 -27.15 14.13 20.24
N THR A 171 -28.47 13.97 20.13
CA THR A 171 -29.42 14.50 21.11
C THR A 171 -29.19 13.88 22.49
N HIS A 172 -28.90 12.58 22.54
CA HIS A 172 -28.56 11.91 23.79
C HIS A 172 -27.28 12.47 24.43
N ILE A 173 -26.21 12.59 23.64
CA ILE A 173 -24.94 13.16 24.10
C ILE A 173 -25.14 14.62 24.56
N LEU A 174 -25.87 15.42 23.81
CA LEU A 174 -26.18 16.81 24.17
C LEU A 174 -26.89 16.89 25.52
N HIS A 175 -27.86 16.00 25.74
CA HIS A 175 -28.56 15.94 27.02
C HIS A 175 -27.63 15.57 28.17
N GLN A 176 -26.72 14.60 27.98
CA GLN A 176 -25.71 14.26 28.99
C GLN A 176 -24.76 15.43 29.25
N VAL A 177 -24.22 16.07 28.23
CA VAL A 177 -23.30 17.19 28.37
C VAL A 177 -23.96 18.41 29.04
N THR A 178 -25.21 18.71 28.69
CA THR A 178 -25.93 19.86 29.29
C THR A 178 -26.29 19.63 30.75
N ALA A 179 -26.43 18.38 31.18
CA ALA A 179 -26.67 18.03 32.60
C ALA A 179 -25.41 18.19 33.47
N LEU A 180 -24.21 18.25 32.88
CA LEU A 180 -22.97 18.42 33.62
C LEU A 180 -22.76 19.83 34.11
N HIS A 181 -22.04 19.95 35.24
CA HIS A 181 -21.54 21.24 35.70
C HIS A 181 -20.58 21.87 34.68
N PRO A 182 -20.54 23.20 34.51
CA PRO A 182 -19.66 23.86 33.56
C PRO A 182 -18.20 23.43 33.64
N ILE A 183 -17.67 23.24 34.84
CA ILE A 183 -16.28 22.78 35.08
C ILE A 183 -16.07 21.35 34.58
N GLU A 184 -17.03 20.45 34.76
CA GLU A 184 -16.95 19.07 34.28
C GLU A 184 -16.91 19.01 32.73
N ARG A 185 -17.63 19.91 32.07
CA ARG A 185 -17.59 20.07 30.61
C ARG A 185 -16.24 20.58 30.14
N GLU A 186 -15.65 21.57 30.82
CA GLU A 186 -14.32 22.09 30.53
C GLU A 186 -13.25 21.00 30.69
N ILE A 187 -13.34 20.20 31.76
CA ILE A 187 -12.46 19.06 32.01
C ILE A 187 -12.56 18.05 30.87
N LEU A 188 -13.76 17.68 30.46
CA LEU A 188 -13.98 16.75 29.35
C LEU A 188 -13.40 17.26 28.04
N GLU A 189 -13.56 18.57 27.74
CA GLU A 189 -13.02 19.17 26.53
C GLU A 189 -11.50 19.20 26.50
N VAL A 190 -10.87 19.53 27.64
CA VAL A 190 -9.41 19.46 27.80
C VAL A 190 -8.93 18.01 27.63
N SER A 191 -9.66 17.05 28.19
CA SER A 191 -9.30 15.62 28.07
C SER A 191 -9.38 15.05 26.65
N LEU A 192 -10.18 15.63 25.77
CA LEU A 192 -10.19 15.26 24.36
C LEU A 192 -8.89 15.63 23.64
N ALA A 193 -8.31 16.78 23.99
CA ALA A 193 -7.03 17.24 23.45
C ALA A 193 -5.84 16.57 24.14
N VAL A 194 -5.96 16.29 25.44
CA VAL A 194 -4.92 15.70 26.29
C VAL A 194 -5.51 14.52 27.06
N PRO A 195 -5.57 13.30 26.44
CA PRO A 195 -6.27 12.14 27.04
C PRO A 195 -5.68 11.61 28.33
N ASP A 196 -4.41 11.87 28.60
CA ASP A 196 -3.66 11.46 29.79
C ASP A 196 -3.57 12.57 30.85
N ILE A 197 -4.41 13.63 30.72
CA ILE A 197 -4.49 14.72 31.70
C ILE A 197 -4.94 14.19 33.06
N ASP A 198 -4.35 14.70 34.11
CA ASP A 198 -4.81 14.47 35.47
C ASP A 198 -5.37 15.75 36.15
N ALA A 199 -6.05 15.58 37.28
CA ALA A 199 -6.64 16.71 37.99
C ALA A 199 -5.60 17.70 38.54
N PHE A 200 -4.35 17.28 38.76
CA PHE A 200 -3.30 18.15 39.29
C PHE A 200 -2.68 19.07 38.24
N GLU A 201 -2.77 18.69 36.97
CA GLU A 201 -2.34 19.50 35.83
C GLU A 201 -3.34 20.61 35.49
N LEU A 202 -4.60 20.50 35.90
CA LEU A 202 -5.65 21.47 35.60
C LEU A 202 -5.57 22.71 36.53
N ASP A 203 -5.85 23.87 35.94
CA ASP A 203 -6.03 25.15 36.67
C ASP A 203 -7.19 25.93 36.06
N LEU A 204 -8.39 25.46 36.29
CA LEU A 204 -9.62 26.10 35.80
C LEU A 204 -10.13 27.19 36.74
N GLY A 205 -9.25 27.79 37.55
CA GLY A 205 -9.61 28.84 38.51
C GLY A 205 -10.42 28.35 39.69
N GLN A 206 -10.20 27.12 40.14
CA GLN A 206 -10.86 26.49 41.25
C GLN A 206 -9.82 25.94 42.26
N GLU A 207 -10.27 25.73 43.50
CA GLU A 207 -9.42 25.04 44.48
C GLU A 207 -9.13 23.58 44.01
N LYS A 208 -7.90 23.09 44.18
CA LYS A 208 -7.46 21.78 43.72
C LYS A 208 -8.35 20.62 44.20
N PHE A 209 -8.84 20.67 45.43
CA PHE A 209 -9.77 19.66 45.95
C PHE A 209 -11.12 19.63 45.19
N SER A 210 -11.64 20.79 44.82
CA SER A 210 -12.85 20.92 44.00
C SER A 210 -12.65 20.39 42.59
N LEU A 211 -11.47 20.65 41.98
CA LEU A 211 -11.10 20.14 40.67
C LEU A 211 -10.96 18.62 40.65
N THR A 212 -10.35 18.02 41.67
CA THR A 212 -10.24 16.55 41.74
C THR A 212 -11.62 15.89 41.80
N ALA A 213 -12.53 16.42 42.66
CA ALA A 213 -13.87 15.91 42.73
C ALA A 213 -14.68 16.12 41.43
N ALA A 214 -14.46 17.23 40.71
CA ALA A 214 -15.08 17.48 39.40
C ALA A 214 -14.51 16.56 38.33
N PHE A 215 -13.23 16.30 38.38
CA PHE A 215 -12.53 15.37 37.47
C PHE A 215 -13.07 13.94 37.65
N ASP A 216 -13.21 13.47 38.86
CA ASP A 216 -13.78 12.17 39.14
C ASP A 216 -15.23 12.03 38.64
N ARG A 217 -16.06 13.07 38.83
CA ARG A 217 -17.42 13.08 38.28
C ARG A 217 -17.44 13.10 36.75
N ALA A 218 -16.53 13.86 36.13
CA ALA A 218 -16.39 13.88 34.65
C ALA A 218 -15.99 12.49 34.10
N LEU A 219 -15.06 11.81 34.77
CA LEU A 219 -14.69 10.42 34.44
C LEU A 219 -15.87 9.44 34.53
N ALA A 220 -16.69 9.57 35.60
CA ALA A 220 -17.84 8.69 35.83
C ALA A 220 -18.88 8.73 34.70
N THR A 221 -18.97 9.85 33.95
CA THR A 221 -19.92 9.99 32.83
C THR A 221 -19.70 8.99 31.71
N GLY A 222 -18.49 8.42 31.59
CA GLY A 222 -18.08 7.59 30.47
C GLY A 222 -17.90 8.35 29.15
N LEU A 223 -17.98 9.68 29.19
CA LEU A 223 -17.67 10.55 28.04
C LEU A 223 -16.15 10.78 27.90
N PHE A 224 -15.41 10.66 28.98
CA PHE A 224 -13.94 10.72 28.99
C PHE A 224 -13.37 9.56 28.19
N GLY A 225 -12.52 9.87 27.22
CA GLY A 225 -11.95 8.86 26.30
C GLY A 225 -12.97 8.21 25.35
N SER A 226 -14.17 8.77 25.23
CA SER A 226 -15.18 8.28 24.28
C SER A 226 -14.65 8.28 22.86
N ARG A 227 -14.90 7.18 22.14
CA ARG A 227 -14.57 7.06 20.70
C ARG A 227 -15.61 7.72 19.78
N SER A 228 -16.67 8.28 20.32
CA SER A 228 -17.71 8.94 19.53
C SER A 228 -17.24 10.30 18.98
N PRO A 229 -17.26 10.53 17.68
CA PRO A 229 -16.91 11.81 17.09
C PRO A 229 -17.90 12.94 17.46
N LEU A 230 -19.09 12.58 17.90
CA LEU A 230 -20.13 13.52 18.27
C LEU A 230 -19.87 14.17 19.65
N VAL A 231 -19.13 13.52 20.54
CA VAL A 231 -18.81 14.08 21.88
C VAL A 231 -18.01 15.37 21.73
N ALA A 232 -16.97 15.36 20.89
CA ALA A 232 -16.14 16.56 20.65
C ALA A 232 -16.97 17.72 20.09
N SER A 233 -17.86 17.47 19.12
CA SER A 233 -18.66 18.52 18.51
C SER A 233 -19.68 19.11 19.49
N VAL A 234 -20.29 18.29 20.35
CA VAL A 234 -21.29 18.75 21.33
C VAL A 234 -20.62 19.53 22.46
N LEU A 235 -19.45 19.11 22.93
CA LEU A 235 -18.66 19.83 23.93
C LEU A 235 -18.25 21.21 23.42
N ALA A 236 -17.69 21.30 22.23
CA ALA A 236 -17.26 22.56 21.63
C ALA A 236 -18.40 23.58 21.47
N GLU A 237 -19.65 23.14 21.33
CA GLU A 237 -20.82 24.02 21.29
C GLU A 237 -21.26 24.51 22.66
N SER A 238 -20.87 23.82 23.74
CA SER A 238 -21.38 24.04 25.11
C SER A 238 -20.37 24.69 26.05
N THR A 239 -19.13 24.89 25.62
CA THR A 239 -18.03 25.40 26.47
C THR A 239 -17.46 26.74 25.96
N SER A 240 -16.73 27.44 26.82
CA SER A 240 -16.07 28.70 26.49
C SER A 240 -14.74 28.46 25.77
N THR A 241 -14.71 28.58 24.46
CA THR A 241 -13.54 28.35 23.62
C THR A 241 -12.30 29.13 24.07
N ALA A 242 -12.47 30.37 24.56
CA ALA A 242 -11.35 31.22 25.02
C ALA A 242 -10.70 30.66 26.30
N ARG A 243 -11.51 30.17 27.24
CA ARG A 243 -11.03 29.63 28.51
C ARG A 243 -10.31 28.29 28.29
N ILE A 244 -10.91 27.39 27.51
CA ILE A 244 -10.30 26.10 27.13
C ILE A 244 -8.97 26.34 26.42
N ARG A 245 -8.93 27.27 25.47
CA ARG A 245 -7.69 27.61 24.76
C ARG A 245 -6.59 28.09 25.70
N SER A 246 -6.94 28.95 26.68
CA SER A 246 -5.95 29.41 27.66
C SER A 246 -5.41 28.28 28.52
N GLU A 247 -6.28 27.37 28.94
CA GLU A 247 -5.89 26.20 29.74
C GLU A 247 -5.02 25.23 28.94
N LEU A 248 -5.36 24.94 27.68
CA LEU A 248 -4.55 24.10 26.80
C LEU A 248 -3.17 24.70 26.52
N ILE A 249 -3.07 26.02 26.37
CA ILE A 249 -1.77 26.71 26.23
C ILE A 249 -0.95 26.54 27.50
N ARG A 250 -1.56 26.74 28.68
CA ARG A 250 -0.86 26.55 29.96
C ARG A 250 -0.36 25.11 30.13
N ILE A 251 -1.14 24.10 29.72
CA ILE A 251 -0.72 22.69 29.73
C ILE A 251 0.47 22.47 28.80
N VAL A 252 0.42 23.04 27.58
CA VAL A 252 1.55 23.00 26.64
C VAL A 252 2.82 23.53 27.28
N GLU A 253 2.77 24.74 27.87
CA GLU A 253 3.92 25.38 28.51
C GLU A 253 4.43 24.55 29.69
N SER A 254 3.55 24.02 30.54
CA SER A 254 3.90 23.18 31.68
C SER A 254 4.57 21.87 31.24
N ARG A 255 3.98 21.15 30.30
CA ARG A 255 4.53 19.89 29.80
C ARG A 255 5.81 20.07 28.98
N ALA A 256 5.92 21.17 28.23
CA ALA A 256 7.16 21.51 27.54
C ALA A 256 8.30 21.81 28.52
N HIS A 257 8.02 22.60 29.59
CA HIS A 257 8.99 22.85 30.62
C HIS A 257 9.43 21.57 31.37
N ALA A 258 8.49 20.69 31.65
CA ALA A 258 8.75 19.37 32.27
C ALA A 258 9.37 18.34 31.29
N ARG A 259 9.44 18.61 29.99
CA ARG A 259 9.83 17.70 28.92
C ARG A 259 8.98 16.43 28.84
N THR A 260 7.71 16.55 29.15
CA THR A 260 6.71 15.46 29.11
C THR A 260 5.73 15.61 27.92
N LEU A 261 5.87 16.64 27.11
CA LEU A 261 5.04 16.86 25.92
C LEU A 261 5.50 15.91 24.79
N ASP A 262 4.72 14.88 24.55
CA ASP A 262 4.95 13.92 23.46
C ASP A 262 4.35 14.39 22.13
N VAL A 263 4.77 13.74 21.04
CA VAL A 263 4.36 14.10 19.67
C VAL A 263 2.88 13.88 19.42
N ASP A 264 2.30 12.82 19.95
CA ASP A 264 0.88 12.51 19.71
C ASP A 264 -0.01 13.51 20.42
N THR A 265 0.34 13.90 21.64
CA THR A 265 -0.32 14.98 22.38
C THR A 265 -0.14 16.31 21.66
N ALA A 266 1.05 16.62 21.15
CA ALA A 266 1.29 17.84 20.38
C ALA A 266 0.44 17.92 19.10
N ARG A 267 0.26 16.79 18.40
CA ARG A 267 -0.62 16.71 17.20
C ARG A 267 -2.08 16.94 17.57
N LYS A 268 -2.59 16.34 18.64
CA LYS A 268 -3.97 16.52 19.12
C LYS A 268 -4.25 17.95 19.54
N LEU A 269 -3.32 18.57 20.27
CA LEU A 269 -3.40 19.97 20.66
C LEU A 269 -3.40 20.91 19.45
N PHE A 270 -2.57 20.61 18.45
CA PHE A 270 -2.60 21.31 17.17
C PHE A 270 -3.97 21.18 16.48
N ASP A 271 -4.52 19.97 16.42
CA ASP A 271 -5.81 19.67 15.79
C ASP A 271 -6.97 20.36 16.55
N SER A 272 -6.83 20.57 17.87
CA SER A 272 -7.73 21.36 18.70
C SER A 272 -7.56 22.89 18.49
N GLY A 273 -6.75 23.31 17.52
CA GLY A 273 -6.57 24.73 17.14
C GLY A 273 -5.52 25.49 17.94
N ILE A 274 -4.75 24.82 18.79
CA ILE A 274 -3.65 25.45 19.52
C ILE A 274 -2.46 25.69 18.57
N ARG A 275 -1.95 26.90 18.58
CA ARG A 275 -0.77 27.34 17.83
C ARG A 275 0.21 27.96 18.82
N HIS A 276 1.21 27.19 19.22
CA HIS A 276 2.18 27.60 20.24
C HIS A 276 3.59 27.17 19.84
N ARG A 277 4.58 28.00 20.17
CA ARG A 277 6.00 27.75 19.81
C ARG A 277 6.54 26.43 20.40
N ASP A 278 6.08 26.03 21.59
CA ASP A 278 6.53 24.79 22.23
C ASP A 278 5.99 23.54 21.52
N LEU A 279 4.79 23.62 20.91
CA LEU A 279 4.32 22.59 19.97
C LEU A 279 5.21 22.54 18.74
N ALA A 280 5.59 23.70 18.20
CA ALA A 280 6.49 23.76 17.04
C ALA A 280 7.83 23.06 17.32
N ALA A 281 8.41 23.27 18.50
CA ALA A 281 9.65 22.62 18.90
C ALA A 281 9.53 21.09 18.93
N VAL A 282 8.48 20.55 19.58
CA VAL A 282 8.23 19.10 19.66
C VAL A 282 7.96 18.49 18.29
N LEU A 283 7.16 19.18 17.45
CA LEU A 283 6.88 18.70 16.10
C LEU A 283 8.15 18.68 15.22
N ARG A 284 9.02 19.69 15.38
CA ARG A 284 10.30 19.77 14.65
C ARG A 284 11.23 18.64 15.05
N ASP A 285 11.42 18.41 16.36
CA ASP A 285 12.29 17.34 16.88
C ASP A 285 11.82 15.95 16.43
N ALA A 286 10.53 15.78 16.20
CA ALA A 286 9.95 14.52 15.77
C ALA A 286 10.04 14.25 14.25
N VAL A 287 10.46 15.23 13.46
CA VAL A 287 10.63 15.05 12.01
C VAL A 287 11.74 14.04 11.72
N ASP A 288 12.83 14.11 12.47
CA ASP A 288 13.97 13.20 12.33
C ASP A 288 13.56 11.78 12.75
N GLY A 289 13.82 10.82 11.89
CA GLY A 289 13.44 9.41 12.12
C GLY A 289 11.98 9.04 11.77
N SER A 290 11.16 10.01 11.37
CA SER A 290 9.79 9.74 10.88
C SER A 290 9.78 9.23 9.43
N THR A 291 8.73 8.47 9.07
CA THR A 291 8.48 8.15 7.66
C THR A 291 8.17 9.41 6.85
N PRO A 292 8.41 9.42 5.52
CA PRO A 292 8.19 10.63 4.70
C PRO A 292 6.79 11.22 4.83
N ALA A 293 5.77 10.39 4.91
CA ALA A 293 4.38 10.85 5.07
C ALA A 293 4.12 11.52 6.42
N VAL A 294 4.67 10.94 7.50
CA VAL A 294 4.56 11.51 8.85
C VAL A 294 5.36 12.80 8.95
N ALA A 295 6.59 12.84 8.44
CA ALA A 295 7.43 14.02 8.41
C ALA A 295 6.76 15.18 7.63
N ALA A 296 6.12 14.88 6.49
CA ALA A 296 5.37 15.88 5.72
C ALA A 296 4.17 16.44 6.52
N ASP A 297 3.43 15.60 7.24
CA ASP A 297 2.34 16.07 8.12
C ASP A 297 2.85 16.95 9.26
N LEU A 298 3.96 16.57 9.91
CA LEU A 298 4.58 17.34 10.97
C LEU A 298 5.05 18.72 10.47
N LEU A 299 5.73 18.75 9.33
CA LEU A 299 6.22 20.01 8.73
C LEU A 299 5.07 20.89 8.22
N ARG A 300 4.00 20.30 7.71
CA ARG A 300 2.77 21.04 7.36
C ARG A 300 2.18 21.73 8.59
N ARG A 301 2.11 21.03 9.73
CA ARG A 301 1.63 21.58 11.01
C ARG A 301 2.57 22.68 11.50
N LEU A 302 3.87 22.43 11.47
CA LEU A 302 4.91 23.38 11.85
C LEU A 302 4.79 24.67 11.02
N ASN A 303 4.66 24.58 9.70
CA ASN A 303 4.49 25.71 8.79
C ASN A 303 3.23 26.55 9.09
N SER A 304 2.22 25.97 9.71
CA SER A 304 1.01 26.70 10.11
C SER A 304 1.13 27.36 11.50
N ILE A 305 2.14 27.02 12.29
CA ILE A 305 2.43 27.68 13.58
C ILE A 305 3.41 28.83 13.39
N GLU A 306 4.46 28.60 12.61
CA GLU A 306 5.51 29.58 12.35
C GLU A 306 6.02 29.45 10.90
N ALA A 307 6.56 30.52 10.35
CA ALA A 307 7.17 30.49 9.04
C ALA A 307 8.42 29.60 9.06
N LEU A 308 8.50 28.66 8.13
CA LEU A 308 9.67 27.78 8.00
C LEU A 308 10.87 28.55 7.46
N GLY A 309 12.05 28.25 8.00
CA GLY A 309 13.30 28.66 7.39
C GLY A 309 13.55 27.89 6.08
N LEU A 310 14.49 28.36 5.26
CA LEU A 310 14.81 27.72 3.96
C LEU A 310 15.16 26.23 4.09
N ALA A 311 15.90 25.84 5.12
CA ALA A 311 16.26 24.43 5.35
C ALA A 311 15.03 23.56 5.63
N ASP A 312 14.12 23.99 6.52
CA ASP A 312 12.89 23.26 6.84
C ASP A 312 11.93 23.25 5.63
N THR A 313 11.88 24.34 4.84
CA THR A 313 11.09 24.40 3.60
C THR A 313 11.60 23.38 2.59
N LEU A 314 12.90 23.26 2.40
CA LEU A 314 13.49 22.25 1.53
C LEU A 314 13.26 20.83 2.05
N LEU A 315 13.40 20.60 3.36
CA LEU A 315 13.08 19.32 3.96
C LEU A 315 11.60 18.96 3.73
N TYR A 316 10.70 19.93 3.93
CA TYR A 316 9.26 19.75 3.67
C TYR A 316 8.99 19.44 2.19
N ALA A 317 9.63 20.15 1.27
CA ALA A 317 9.54 19.85 -0.17
C ALA A 317 10.02 18.44 -0.48
N GLN A 318 11.15 18.02 0.08
CA GLN A 318 11.73 16.70 -0.15
C GLN A 318 10.87 15.56 0.40
N VAL A 319 10.37 15.67 1.64
CA VAL A 319 9.53 14.61 2.22
C VAL A 319 8.15 14.56 1.56
N SER A 320 7.60 15.71 1.13
CA SER A 320 6.37 15.77 0.32
C SER A 320 6.53 15.04 -1.01
N ALA A 321 7.64 15.29 -1.72
CA ALA A 321 7.94 14.58 -2.97
C ALA A 321 8.07 13.06 -2.76
N ARG A 322 8.72 12.65 -1.67
CA ARG A 322 8.89 11.23 -1.31
C ARG A 322 7.59 10.55 -0.91
N SER A 323 6.67 11.26 -0.30
CA SER A 323 5.34 10.75 0.04
C SER A 323 4.34 10.79 -1.13
N GLY A 324 4.74 11.36 -2.29
CA GLY A 324 3.92 11.42 -3.49
C GLY A 324 3.20 12.74 -3.71
N ASP A 325 3.24 13.69 -2.77
CA ASP A 325 2.65 15.02 -2.91
C ASP A 325 3.59 15.95 -3.71
N LEU A 326 3.60 15.75 -5.04
CA LEU A 326 4.45 16.54 -5.93
C LEU A 326 4.02 18.00 -6.03
N ASP A 327 2.74 18.30 -5.87
CA ASP A 327 2.22 19.67 -5.94
C ASP A 327 2.76 20.53 -4.79
N THR A 328 2.72 20.00 -3.58
CA THR A 328 3.31 20.67 -2.42
C THR A 328 4.84 20.76 -2.56
N ALA A 329 5.49 19.71 -3.01
CA ALA A 329 6.93 19.69 -3.23
C ALA A 329 7.38 20.77 -4.24
N CYS A 330 6.68 20.86 -5.37
CA CYS A 330 6.96 21.86 -6.41
C CYS A 330 6.74 23.29 -5.87
N ARG A 331 5.60 23.57 -5.23
CA ARG A 331 5.33 24.89 -4.66
C ARG A 331 6.40 25.35 -3.67
N LEU A 332 6.82 24.45 -2.78
CA LEU A 332 7.86 24.74 -1.79
C LEU A 332 9.23 24.92 -2.44
N ALA A 333 9.60 24.09 -3.40
CA ALA A 333 10.84 24.24 -4.15
C ALA A 333 10.85 25.56 -4.95
N ASP A 334 9.76 25.88 -5.64
CA ASP A 334 9.62 27.14 -6.39
C ASP A 334 9.68 28.36 -5.46
N SER A 335 9.16 28.29 -4.22
CA SER A 335 9.30 29.38 -3.25
C SER A 335 10.76 29.64 -2.85
N VAL A 336 11.57 28.57 -2.72
CA VAL A 336 13.02 28.71 -2.44
C VAL A 336 13.76 29.24 -3.65
N ILE A 337 13.40 28.79 -4.87
CA ILE A 337 14.01 29.30 -6.12
C ILE A 337 13.71 30.77 -6.32
N ALA A 338 12.56 31.24 -5.86
CA ALA A 338 12.14 32.65 -5.97
C ALA A 338 12.76 33.59 -4.93
N GLU A 339 13.44 33.05 -3.90
CA GLU A 339 14.12 33.88 -2.90
C GLU A 339 15.24 34.70 -3.55
N PRO A 340 15.43 35.95 -3.11
CA PRO A 340 16.44 36.84 -3.70
C PRO A 340 17.89 36.33 -3.54
N ASP A 341 18.19 35.68 -2.42
CA ASP A 341 19.54 35.14 -2.12
C ASP A 341 19.42 33.85 -1.29
N PRO A 342 19.02 32.75 -1.92
CA PRO A 342 18.78 31.49 -1.19
C PRO A 342 20.08 30.75 -0.82
N GLY A 343 21.24 31.23 -1.27
CA GLY A 343 22.51 30.50 -1.22
C GLY A 343 22.58 29.34 -2.25
N ASN A 344 23.77 29.09 -2.77
CA ASN A 344 23.92 28.13 -3.88
C ASN A 344 23.47 26.71 -3.52
N ALA A 345 23.74 26.25 -2.30
CA ALA A 345 23.37 24.89 -1.87
C ALA A 345 21.85 24.70 -1.76
N GLN A 346 21.15 25.69 -1.20
CA GLN A 346 19.70 25.65 -1.07
C GLN A 346 19.03 25.77 -2.44
N LEU A 347 19.55 26.65 -3.30
CA LEU A 347 19.07 26.78 -4.68
C LEU A 347 19.23 25.47 -5.47
N ALA A 348 20.41 24.86 -5.39
CA ALA A 348 20.68 23.59 -6.06
C ALA A 348 19.75 22.47 -5.56
N ALA A 349 19.53 22.37 -4.25
CA ALA A 349 18.63 21.40 -3.65
C ALA A 349 17.16 21.62 -4.10
N ALA A 350 16.71 22.88 -4.15
CA ALA A 350 15.38 23.25 -4.65
C ALA A 350 15.20 22.85 -6.13
N VAL A 351 16.20 23.17 -6.95
CA VAL A 351 16.24 22.79 -8.37
C VAL A 351 16.21 21.27 -8.54
N ARG A 352 16.96 20.53 -7.74
CA ARG A 352 16.92 19.05 -7.76
C ARG A 352 15.53 18.52 -7.47
N ILE A 353 14.86 19.01 -6.42
CA ILE A 353 13.49 18.56 -6.07
C ILE A 353 12.52 18.87 -7.21
N ARG A 354 12.59 20.07 -7.76
CA ARG A 354 11.72 20.52 -8.86
C ARG A 354 11.98 19.73 -10.15
N ALA A 355 13.24 19.49 -10.51
CA ALA A 355 13.66 18.71 -11.65
C ALA A 355 13.23 17.23 -11.52
N ALA A 356 13.44 16.64 -10.35
CA ALA A 356 13.02 15.27 -10.07
C ALA A 356 11.49 15.10 -10.13
N SER A 357 10.75 16.11 -9.68
CA SER A 357 9.28 16.15 -9.82
C SER A 357 8.84 16.17 -11.28
N SER A 358 9.49 16.99 -12.12
CA SER A 358 9.25 17.01 -13.57
C SER A 358 9.56 15.67 -14.23
N ALA A 359 10.69 15.03 -13.84
CA ALA A 359 11.07 13.71 -14.32
C ALA A 359 10.06 12.62 -13.93
N ALA A 360 9.50 12.67 -12.72
CA ALA A 360 8.45 11.75 -12.27
C ALA A 360 7.16 11.88 -13.09
N CYS A 361 6.87 13.10 -13.59
CA CYS A 361 5.78 13.38 -14.52
C CYS A 361 6.17 13.08 -15.99
N GLY A 362 7.26 12.36 -16.25
CA GLY A 362 7.69 12.01 -17.62
C GLY A 362 8.29 13.16 -18.41
N GLN A 363 8.62 14.29 -17.78
CA GLN A 363 9.12 15.52 -18.43
C GLN A 363 10.60 15.74 -18.12
N LEU A 364 11.46 14.78 -18.52
CA LEU A 364 12.89 14.86 -18.23
C LEU A 364 13.57 16.05 -18.95
N GLY A 365 13.06 16.46 -20.10
CA GLY A 365 13.53 17.67 -20.82
C GLY A 365 13.38 18.93 -19.98
N ALA A 366 12.21 19.16 -19.37
CA ALA A 366 11.98 20.28 -18.48
C ALA A 366 12.88 20.24 -17.21
N ALA A 367 13.16 19.03 -16.72
CA ALA A 367 14.14 18.85 -15.63
C ALA A 367 15.55 19.30 -16.03
N ALA A 368 15.97 18.99 -17.26
CA ALA A 368 17.27 19.40 -17.79
C ALA A 368 17.35 20.92 -18.01
N ASP A 369 16.28 21.54 -18.45
CA ASP A 369 16.24 23.01 -18.63
C ASP A 369 16.45 23.74 -17.29
N LEU A 370 15.92 23.22 -16.18
CA LEU A 370 16.19 23.73 -14.83
C LEU A 370 17.66 23.67 -14.45
N TYR A 371 18.35 22.56 -14.75
CA TYR A 371 19.80 22.45 -14.50
C TYR A 371 20.62 23.31 -15.45
N THR A 372 20.17 23.47 -16.70
CA THR A 372 20.80 24.39 -17.65
C THR A 372 20.71 25.83 -17.13
N TRP A 373 19.53 26.23 -16.62
CA TRP A 373 19.34 27.53 -15.99
C TRP A 373 20.21 27.74 -14.74
N LEU A 374 20.31 26.71 -13.89
CA LEU A 374 21.13 26.75 -12.67
C LEU A 374 22.62 26.96 -13.01
N GLY A 375 23.11 26.26 -14.04
CA GLY A 375 24.49 26.25 -14.47
C GLY A 375 25.42 25.37 -13.61
N PRO A 376 26.51 24.84 -14.19
CA PRO A 376 27.37 23.87 -13.54
C PRO A 376 28.06 24.39 -12.28
N GLU A 377 28.38 25.68 -12.21
CA GLU A 377 29.07 26.31 -11.05
C GLU A 377 28.18 26.34 -9.79
N ARG A 378 26.86 26.48 -9.94
CA ARG A 378 25.92 26.53 -8.81
C ARG A 378 25.33 25.18 -8.45
N THR A 379 25.50 24.17 -9.31
CA THR A 379 24.92 22.84 -9.08
C THR A 379 25.61 22.11 -7.90
N GLY A 380 26.92 22.30 -7.70
CA GLY A 380 27.64 21.82 -6.51
C GLY A 380 27.47 20.32 -6.26
N THR A 381 27.01 19.96 -5.07
CA THR A 381 26.77 18.56 -4.65
C THR A 381 25.65 17.86 -5.41
N GLU A 382 24.79 18.59 -6.10
CA GLU A 382 23.66 18.05 -6.90
C GLU A 382 24.07 17.71 -8.34
N SER A 383 25.31 17.94 -8.73
CA SER A 383 25.89 17.66 -10.05
C SER A 383 25.65 16.24 -10.56
N PRO A 384 25.69 15.16 -9.74
CA PRO A 384 25.38 13.81 -10.22
C PRO A 384 23.96 13.67 -10.75
N PHE A 385 22.99 14.33 -10.13
CA PHE A 385 21.58 14.28 -10.58
C PHE A 385 21.36 15.10 -11.85
N ALA A 386 22.08 16.21 -12.01
CA ALA A 386 22.11 16.97 -13.24
C ALA A 386 22.68 16.12 -14.38
N ALA A 387 23.82 15.45 -14.16
CA ALA A 387 24.45 14.58 -15.16
C ALA A 387 23.54 13.43 -15.60
N ILE A 388 22.86 12.75 -14.64
CA ILE A 388 21.87 11.70 -14.94
C ILE A 388 20.73 12.27 -15.81
N THR A 389 20.24 13.46 -15.47
CA THR A 389 19.17 14.14 -16.20
C THR A 389 19.60 14.49 -17.65
N PHE A 390 20.78 15.06 -17.82
CA PHE A 390 21.32 15.42 -19.13
C PHE A 390 21.56 14.19 -20.00
N LEU A 391 22.12 13.12 -19.44
CA LEU A 391 22.30 11.85 -20.17
C LEU A 391 20.95 11.28 -20.61
N GLY A 392 19.94 11.37 -19.76
CA GLY A 392 18.60 10.88 -20.07
C GLY A 392 17.97 11.54 -21.31
N ILE A 393 18.37 12.76 -21.66
CA ILE A 393 17.89 13.50 -22.83
C ILE A 393 18.94 13.64 -23.95
N GLY A 394 20.07 12.92 -23.87
CA GLY A 394 21.08 12.88 -24.92
C GLY A 394 22.11 14.00 -24.90
N LYS A 395 22.15 14.84 -23.82
CA LYS A 395 23.10 15.95 -23.68
C LYS A 395 24.38 15.49 -22.97
N VAL A 396 25.25 14.77 -23.70
CA VAL A 396 26.48 14.18 -23.13
C VAL A 396 27.48 15.24 -22.66
N ASP A 397 27.64 16.32 -23.44
CA ASP A 397 28.58 17.41 -23.10
C ASP A 397 28.17 18.15 -21.82
N ASP A 398 26.87 18.42 -21.66
CA ASP A 398 26.33 19.06 -20.45
C ASP A 398 26.47 18.13 -19.23
N ALA A 399 26.30 16.83 -19.41
CA ALA A 399 26.53 15.84 -18.35
C ALA A 399 28.00 15.79 -17.93
N ASN A 400 28.94 15.82 -18.88
CA ASN A 400 30.37 15.92 -18.61
C ASN A 400 30.73 17.22 -17.88
N ALA A 401 30.18 18.34 -18.32
CA ALA A 401 30.39 19.63 -17.66
C ALA A 401 29.88 19.63 -16.21
N ALA A 402 28.71 19.06 -15.97
CA ALA A 402 28.15 18.91 -14.61
C ALA A 402 29.08 18.09 -13.70
N MET A 403 29.62 16.96 -14.20
CA MET A 403 30.52 16.10 -13.42
C MET A 403 31.91 16.69 -13.18
N THR A 404 32.42 17.50 -14.11
CA THR A 404 33.72 18.19 -13.96
C THR A 404 33.62 19.43 -13.07
N GLY A 405 32.45 20.04 -12.97
CA GLY A 405 32.18 21.21 -12.12
C GLY A 405 32.02 20.93 -10.64
N ILE A 406 32.18 19.67 -10.19
CA ILE A 406 32.07 19.32 -8.77
C ILE A 406 33.17 20.03 -7.98
N THR A 407 32.81 21.13 -7.34
CA THR A 407 33.68 21.88 -6.41
C THR A 407 33.38 21.46 -4.98
N GLY A 408 34.25 20.70 -4.38
CA GLY A 408 34.15 20.25 -2.98
C GLY A 408 34.46 18.75 -2.80
N SER A 409 34.80 18.35 -1.59
CA SER A 409 34.95 16.93 -1.27
C SER A 409 33.59 16.26 -1.34
N PRO A 410 33.46 15.09 -2.05
CA PRO A 410 32.22 14.36 -2.05
C PRO A 410 31.80 14.06 -0.61
N SER A 411 30.63 14.49 -0.21
CA SER A 411 30.07 14.07 1.08
C SER A 411 29.77 12.57 1.03
N SER A 412 29.78 11.92 2.17
CA SER A 412 29.44 10.49 2.24
C SER A 412 28.05 10.20 1.65
N SER A 413 27.15 11.17 1.64
CA SER A 413 25.81 11.05 1.07
C SER A 413 25.74 11.15 -0.46
N THR A 414 26.75 11.68 -1.14
CA THR A 414 26.74 11.90 -2.60
C THR A 414 27.65 10.95 -3.39
N VAL A 415 28.50 10.19 -2.71
CA VAL A 415 29.45 9.25 -3.36
C VAL A 415 28.71 8.19 -4.19
N GLY A 416 27.60 7.65 -3.67
CA GLY A 416 26.79 6.69 -4.39
C GLY A 416 26.18 7.29 -5.65
N ALA A 417 25.57 8.47 -5.57
CA ALA A 417 25.00 9.19 -6.71
C ALA A 417 26.05 9.54 -7.78
N ALA A 418 27.22 10.03 -7.36
CA ALA A 418 28.33 10.32 -8.26
C ALA A 418 28.86 9.06 -8.96
N THR A 419 28.96 7.94 -8.23
CA THR A 419 29.35 6.64 -8.82
C THR A 419 28.31 6.14 -9.82
N LEU A 420 27.01 6.32 -9.51
CA LEU A 420 25.92 5.99 -10.42
C LEU A 420 25.97 6.82 -11.71
N ALA A 421 26.13 8.14 -11.58
CA ALA A 421 26.27 9.04 -12.71
C ALA A 421 27.48 8.68 -13.60
N ASN A 422 28.63 8.37 -12.98
CA ASN A 422 29.81 7.89 -13.70
C ASN A 422 29.55 6.56 -14.41
N GLY A 423 28.88 5.60 -13.76
CA GLY A 423 28.50 4.34 -14.40
C GLY A 423 27.54 4.53 -15.58
N LEU A 424 26.58 5.44 -15.44
CA LEU A 424 25.66 5.79 -16.52
C LEU A 424 26.40 6.47 -17.69
N MET A 425 27.34 7.38 -17.40
CA MET A 425 28.23 7.97 -18.41
C MET A 425 29.03 6.88 -19.15
N GLN A 426 29.63 5.93 -18.42
CA GLN A 426 30.34 4.79 -19.00
C GLN A 426 29.43 3.90 -19.86
N SER A 427 28.12 3.83 -19.56
CA SER A 427 27.16 3.04 -20.36
C SER A 427 26.89 3.64 -21.73
N VAL A 428 27.15 4.93 -21.89
CA VAL A 428 27.02 5.66 -23.14
C VAL A 428 28.35 5.69 -23.92
N THR A 429 29.48 5.91 -23.23
CA THR A 429 30.76 6.18 -23.87
C THR A 429 31.76 5.02 -23.80
N GLY A 430 31.49 4.00 -22.98
CA GLY A 430 32.42 2.94 -22.63
C GLY A 430 31.91 1.53 -22.92
N VAL A 431 32.48 0.57 -22.19
CA VAL A 431 32.17 -0.86 -22.29
C VAL A 431 31.06 -1.26 -21.29
N ALA A 432 30.00 -1.87 -21.79
CA ALA A 432 28.81 -2.23 -21.00
C ALA A 432 29.08 -3.00 -19.68
N PRO A 433 29.92 -4.05 -19.63
CA PRO A 433 30.24 -4.74 -18.36
C PRO A 433 30.85 -3.83 -17.31
N THR A 434 31.74 -2.92 -17.69
CA THR A 434 32.37 -1.97 -16.77
C THR A 434 31.34 -0.98 -16.22
N ALA A 435 30.50 -0.44 -17.10
CA ALA A 435 29.44 0.47 -16.75
C ALA A 435 28.45 -0.18 -15.73
N LEU A 436 27.96 -1.37 -16.05
CA LEU A 436 27.00 -2.11 -15.20
C LEU A 436 27.60 -2.49 -13.85
N ASN A 437 28.90 -2.81 -13.79
CA ASN A 437 29.56 -3.07 -12.52
C ASN A 437 29.72 -1.79 -11.70
N THR A 438 30.06 -0.65 -12.32
CA THR A 438 30.15 0.65 -11.67
C THR A 438 28.78 1.06 -11.10
N MET A 439 27.73 0.94 -11.92
CA MET A 439 26.37 1.25 -11.51
C MET A 439 25.89 0.33 -10.35
N SER A 440 26.17 -0.97 -10.44
CA SER A 440 25.80 -1.93 -9.36
C SER A 440 26.57 -1.63 -8.06
N ARG A 441 27.86 -1.25 -8.15
CA ARG A 441 28.66 -0.86 -6.99
C ARG A 441 28.11 0.41 -6.32
N ALA A 442 27.54 1.33 -7.09
CA ALA A 442 26.95 2.54 -6.55
C ALA A 442 25.89 2.24 -5.47
N LEU A 443 25.12 1.16 -5.63
CA LEU A 443 24.06 0.77 -4.67
C LEU A 443 24.58 0.37 -3.29
N SER A 444 25.84 -0.07 -3.19
CA SER A 444 26.47 -0.46 -1.92
C SER A 444 27.22 0.68 -1.24
N LEU A 445 27.29 1.84 -1.89
CA LEU A 445 27.97 3.02 -1.33
C LEU A 445 26.98 3.89 -0.54
N PRO A 446 27.46 4.68 0.44
CA PRO A 446 26.63 5.65 1.13
C PRO A 446 25.90 6.59 0.15
N GLY A 447 24.61 6.80 0.36
CA GLY A 447 23.75 7.57 -0.54
C GLY A 447 23.41 6.90 -1.87
N GLY A 448 23.90 5.69 -2.14
CA GLY A 448 23.65 4.98 -3.41
C GLY A 448 22.31 4.25 -3.48
N ALA A 449 21.99 3.49 -2.44
CA ALA A 449 20.66 2.87 -2.30
C ALA A 449 19.69 3.75 -1.48
N ASP A 450 20.20 4.84 -0.89
CA ASP A 450 19.43 5.75 -0.09
C ASP A 450 18.40 6.51 -0.95
N THR A 451 17.13 6.29 -0.62
CA THR A 451 16.00 7.00 -1.21
C THR A 451 15.70 8.31 -0.50
N SER A 452 16.58 8.78 0.41
CA SER A 452 16.38 10.02 1.15
C SER A 452 16.36 11.24 0.25
N ALA A 453 17.23 11.29 -0.77
CA ALA A 453 17.21 12.35 -1.77
C ALA A 453 16.18 12.01 -2.86
N PHE A 454 15.22 12.89 -3.09
CA PHE A 454 14.32 12.77 -4.22
C PHE A 454 15.08 13.13 -5.51
N GLN A 455 15.12 12.18 -6.45
CA GLN A 455 15.94 12.23 -7.67
C GLN A 455 15.11 11.84 -8.90
N PRO A 456 15.60 12.07 -10.15
CA PRO A 456 14.82 11.82 -11.38
C PRO A 456 14.26 10.41 -11.51
N ASP A 457 15.03 9.38 -11.12
CA ASP A 457 14.56 8.02 -10.87
C ASP A 457 15.42 7.39 -9.76
N SER A 458 14.93 6.38 -9.07
CA SER A 458 15.69 5.75 -7.99
C SER A 458 16.91 5.01 -8.54
N ALA A 459 18.01 5.03 -7.80
CA ALA A 459 19.23 4.35 -8.21
C ALA A 459 19.02 2.85 -8.50
N PRO A 460 18.27 2.09 -7.69
CA PRO A 460 17.92 0.71 -8.03
C PRO A 460 17.15 0.56 -9.34
N ALA A 461 16.24 1.50 -9.64
CA ALA A 461 15.48 1.48 -10.91
C ALA A 461 16.39 1.72 -12.11
N LEU A 462 17.29 2.72 -12.05
CA LEU A 462 18.24 3.01 -13.13
C LEU A 462 19.19 1.82 -13.38
N VAL A 463 19.70 1.20 -12.30
CA VAL A 463 20.55 0.01 -12.41
C VAL A 463 19.77 -1.16 -13.02
N ALA A 464 18.53 -1.39 -12.58
CA ALA A 464 17.69 -2.46 -13.12
C ALA A 464 17.37 -2.25 -14.61
N LEU A 465 17.08 -1.01 -15.03
CA LEU A 465 16.86 -0.67 -16.44
C LEU A 465 18.10 -0.93 -17.29
N ALA A 466 19.28 -0.51 -16.85
CA ALA A 466 20.52 -0.78 -17.57
C ALA A 466 20.82 -2.30 -17.68
N LEU A 467 20.55 -3.05 -16.60
CA LEU A 467 20.67 -4.51 -16.60
C LEU A 467 19.67 -5.17 -17.54
N LEU A 468 18.42 -4.68 -17.60
CA LEU A 468 17.40 -5.15 -18.55
C LEU A 468 17.82 -4.91 -19.99
N HIS A 469 18.37 -3.73 -20.31
CA HIS A 469 18.87 -3.40 -21.64
C HIS A 469 20.06 -4.28 -22.08
N ASN A 470 20.76 -4.88 -21.14
CA ASN A 470 21.86 -5.82 -21.40
C ASN A 470 21.46 -7.31 -21.27
N GLY A 471 20.19 -7.62 -21.08
CA GLY A 471 19.72 -9.00 -20.92
C GLY A 471 20.10 -9.66 -19.58
N ALA A 472 20.62 -8.91 -18.61
CA ALA A 472 21.03 -9.41 -17.30
C ALA A 472 19.86 -9.47 -16.31
N HIS A 473 18.78 -10.18 -16.68
CA HIS A 473 17.48 -10.17 -16.00
C HIS A 473 17.55 -10.70 -14.57
N GLU A 474 18.39 -11.71 -14.27
CA GLU A 474 18.58 -12.23 -12.91
C GLU A 474 19.20 -11.19 -11.98
N ARG A 475 20.21 -10.48 -12.45
CA ARG A 475 20.82 -9.40 -11.68
C ARG A 475 19.82 -8.26 -11.46
N ALA A 476 19.03 -7.92 -12.49
CA ALA A 476 17.95 -6.92 -12.36
C ALA A 476 16.93 -7.34 -11.32
N ALA A 477 16.48 -8.59 -11.32
CA ALA A 477 15.55 -9.14 -10.34
C ALA A 477 16.12 -9.06 -8.92
N THR A 478 17.37 -9.42 -8.73
CA THR A 478 18.05 -9.34 -7.41
C THR A 478 18.09 -7.90 -6.90
N VAL A 479 18.48 -6.93 -7.74
CA VAL A 479 18.53 -5.52 -7.39
C VAL A 479 17.15 -5.00 -6.98
N VAL A 480 16.12 -5.28 -7.80
CA VAL A 480 14.77 -4.81 -7.54
C VAL A 480 14.18 -5.46 -6.28
N SER A 481 14.37 -6.77 -6.08
CA SER A 481 13.87 -7.47 -4.90
C SER A 481 14.51 -6.96 -3.60
N ALA A 482 15.82 -6.73 -3.61
CA ALA A 482 16.52 -6.14 -2.47
C ALA A 482 16.02 -4.71 -2.16
N ALA A 483 15.76 -3.91 -3.20
CA ALA A 483 15.25 -2.56 -3.05
C ALA A 483 13.80 -2.54 -2.51
N ILE A 484 12.92 -3.44 -2.98
CA ILE A 484 11.55 -3.58 -2.46
C ILE A 484 11.56 -3.92 -0.98
N ALA A 485 12.45 -4.83 -0.54
CA ALA A 485 12.56 -5.21 0.87
C ALA A 485 13.03 -4.07 1.78
N ALA A 486 13.72 -3.06 1.23
CA ALA A 486 14.28 -1.93 1.96
C ALA A 486 13.40 -0.67 1.95
N VAL A 487 12.37 -0.62 1.09
CA VAL A 487 11.54 0.57 0.87
C VAL A 487 10.18 0.42 1.55
N ASP A 488 9.75 1.46 2.25
CA ASP A 488 8.42 1.53 2.84
C ASP A 488 7.33 1.58 1.76
N ALA A 489 6.20 0.89 2.00
CA ALA A 489 5.08 0.83 1.06
C ALA A 489 4.44 2.22 0.77
N SER A 490 4.60 3.18 1.68
CA SER A 490 4.15 4.57 1.46
C SER A 490 5.10 5.38 0.57
N SER A 491 6.27 4.85 0.22
CA SER A 491 7.23 5.52 -0.64
C SER A 491 6.80 5.47 -2.11
N HIS A 492 6.96 6.60 -2.80
CA HIS A 492 6.73 6.68 -4.25
C HIS A 492 7.56 5.68 -5.07
N THR A 493 8.73 5.28 -4.59
CA THR A 493 9.62 4.33 -5.25
C THR A 493 9.08 2.90 -5.20
N TRP A 494 8.22 2.60 -4.23
CA TRP A 494 7.67 1.27 -4.04
C TRP A 494 6.87 0.78 -5.27
N ALA A 495 5.95 1.59 -5.76
CA ALA A 495 5.17 1.27 -6.97
C ALA A 495 6.09 1.07 -8.19
N ARG A 496 7.07 1.98 -8.39
CA ARG A 496 8.07 1.89 -9.46
C ARG A 496 8.80 0.55 -9.46
N LEU A 497 9.29 0.12 -8.30
CA LEU A 497 10.04 -1.13 -8.17
C LEU A 497 9.16 -2.37 -8.42
N HIS A 498 7.92 -2.37 -7.97
CA HIS A 498 6.98 -3.45 -8.26
C HIS A 498 6.65 -3.57 -9.76
N ILE A 499 6.47 -2.45 -10.46
CA ILE A 499 6.26 -2.43 -11.91
C ILE A 499 7.50 -2.97 -12.62
N LEU A 500 8.71 -2.57 -12.23
CA LEU A 500 9.96 -3.10 -12.81
C LEU A 500 10.14 -4.59 -12.53
N ARG A 501 9.78 -5.08 -11.34
CA ARG A 501 9.76 -6.52 -11.03
C ARG A 501 8.84 -7.29 -11.98
N ALA A 502 7.63 -6.77 -12.19
CA ALA A 502 6.68 -7.34 -13.13
C ALA A 502 7.18 -7.28 -14.58
N TRP A 503 7.87 -6.19 -14.96
CA TRP A 503 8.50 -6.08 -16.26
C TRP A 503 9.57 -7.15 -16.49
N ILE A 504 10.44 -7.37 -15.51
CA ILE A 504 11.45 -8.43 -15.53
C ILE A 504 10.78 -9.80 -15.71
N ALA A 505 9.72 -10.07 -14.97
CA ALA A 505 8.95 -11.31 -15.04
C ALA A 505 8.35 -11.52 -16.45
N MET A 506 7.78 -10.47 -17.04
CA MET A 506 7.26 -10.50 -18.43
C MET A 506 8.35 -10.85 -19.45
N VAL A 507 9.52 -10.21 -19.37
CA VAL A 507 10.63 -10.46 -20.30
C VAL A 507 11.15 -11.88 -20.16
N ARG A 508 11.21 -12.40 -18.95
CA ARG A 508 11.55 -13.81 -18.66
C ARG A 508 10.49 -14.82 -19.12
N GLY A 509 9.35 -14.36 -19.59
CA GLY A 509 8.25 -15.22 -20.05
C GLY A 509 7.52 -15.92 -18.91
N GLN A 510 7.49 -15.34 -17.70
CA GLN A 510 6.75 -15.88 -16.56
C GLN A 510 5.25 -15.69 -16.74
N ASP A 511 4.46 -16.64 -16.26
CA ASP A 511 3.00 -16.57 -16.25
C ASP A 511 2.50 -15.75 -15.05
N ALA A 512 1.22 -15.35 -15.07
CA ALA A 512 0.53 -14.66 -13.96
C ALA A 512 1.23 -13.37 -13.45
N VAL A 513 1.95 -12.66 -14.31
CA VAL A 513 2.75 -11.48 -13.95
C VAL A 513 1.93 -10.40 -13.25
N LEU A 514 0.70 -10.15 -13.71
CA LEU A 514 -0.17 -9.13 -13.13
C LEU A 514 -0.74 -9.52 -11.76
N GLU A 515 -0.90 -10.82 -11.50
CA GLU A 515 -1.36 -11.34 -10.21
C GLU A 515 -0.32 -11.11 -9.09
N GLY A 516 0.95 -10.97 -9.47
CA GLY A 516 2.05 -10.63 -8.56
C GLY A 516 2.18 -9.14 -8.22
N LEU A 517 1.35 -8.26 -8.84
CA LEU A 517 1.34 -6.83 -8.52
C LEU A 517 0.39 -6.54 -7.36
N PRO A 518 0.80 -5.70 -6.38
CA PRO A 518 -0.09 -5.23 -5.33
C PRO A 518 -1.29 -4.45 -5.90
N ASP A 519 -2.46 -4.58 -5.27
CA ASP A 519 -3.68 -3.88 -5.67
C ASP A 519 -3.51 -2.35 -5.68
N GLU A 520 -2.70 -1.82 -4.77
CA GLU A 520 -2.37 -0.40 -4.67
C GLU A 520 -1.62 0.10 -5.91
N VAL A 521 -0.79 -0.73 -6.54
CA VAL A 521 -0.07 -0.39 -7.79
C VAL A 521 -1.01 -0.44 -8.98
N VAL A 522 -1.94 -1.40 -9.00
CA VAL A 522 -2.85 -1.58 -10.16
C VAL A 522 -3.98 -0.55 -10.16
N ARG A 523 -4.48 -0.16 -8.99
CA ARG A 523 -5.68 0.69 -8.82
C ARG A 523 -5.41 2.04 -8.20
N GLY A 524 -4.22 2.23 -7.61
CA GLY A 524 -3.82 3.49 -7.00
C GLY A 524 -3.41 4.56 -8.02
N PRO A 525 -3.30 5.82 -7.58
CA PRO A 525 -2.78 6.88 -8.43
C PRO A 525 -1.30 6.64 -8.69
N LEU A 526 -0.92 6.54 -9.95
CA LEU A 526 0.46 6.44 -10.40
C LEU A 526 0.93 7.75 -11.00
N ARG A 527 2.24 7.97 -10.94
CA ARG A 527 2.89 9.05 -11.68
C ARG A 527 2.93 8.71 -13.17
N GLU A 528 3.00 9.69 -14.02
CA GLU A 528 2.92 9.54 -15.47
C GLU A 528 3.97 8.56 -16.00
N ARG A 529 5.22 8.64 -15.51
CA ARG A 529 6.27 7.68 -15.87
C ARG A 529 5.93 6.25 -15.48
N ASP A 530 5.43 6.04 -14.26
CA ASP A 530 5.07 4.71 -13.76
C ASP A 530 3.82 4.18 -14.44
N SER A 531 2.87 5.05 -14.74
CA SER A 531 1.69 4.77 -15.53
C SER A 531 2.06 4.28 -16.94
N LEU A 532 3.02 4.95 -17.60
CA LEU A 532 3.54 4.52 -18.91
C LEU A 532 4.11 3.10 -18.85
N PHE A 533 4.94 2.81 -17.85
CA PHE A 533 5.53 1.48 -17.69
C PHE A 533 4.48 0.41 -17.40
N LEU A 534 3.49 0.69 -16.54
CA LEU A 534 2.41 -0.26 -16.24
C LEU A 534 1.55 -0.53 -17.47
N HIS A 535 1.12 0.49 -18.19
CA HIS A 535 0.31 0.33 -19.39
C HIS A 535 1.07 -0.41 -20.50
N ALA A 536 2.35 -0.08 -20.72
CA ALA A 536 3.19 -0.80 -21.67
C ALA A 536 3.42 -2.26 -21.27
N LEU A 537 3.54 -2.56 -19.96
CA LEU A 537 3.58 -3.92 -19.43
C LEU A 537 2.29 -4.69 -19.77
N ILE A 538 1.13 -4.10 -19.49
CA ILE A 538 -0.19 -4.72 -19.76
C ILE A 538 -0.35 -4.97 -21.27
N VAL A 539 0.04 -4.00 -22.09
CA VAL A 539 0.04 -4.13 -23.58
C VAL A 539 0.99 -5.22 -24.03
N GLY A 540 2.21 -5.27 -23.47
CA GLY A 540 3.21 -6.29 -23.80
C GLY A 540 2.75 -7.70 -23.43
N LEU A 541 2.11 -7.89 -22.29
CA LEU A 541 1.51 -9.15 -21.88
C LEU A 541 0.35 -9.55 -22.80
N ALA A 542 -0.58 -8.62 -23.09
CA ALA A 542 -1.69 -8.87 -24.00
C ALA A 542 -1.22 -9.23 -25.41
N ARG A 543 -0.13 -8.59 -25.91
CA ARG A 543 0.47 -8.94 -27.20
C ARG A 543 1.00 -10.37 -27.23
N ARG A 544 1.57 -10.84 -26.14
CA ARG A 544 2.15 -12.19 -26.01
C ARG A 544 1.10 -13.30 -25.97
N THR A 545 -0.11 -13.02 -25.49
CA THR A 545 -1.22 -14.01 -25.50
C THR A 545 -1.72 -14.33 -26.92
N GLY A 546 -1.55 -13.42 -27.88
CA GLY A 546 -2.08 -13.54 -29.23
C GLY A 546 -3.55 -13.12 -29.39
N ASP A 547 -4.24 -12.80 -28.33
CA ASP A 547 -5.64 -12.32 -28.35
C ASP A 547 -5.71 -10.83 -28.75
N LEU A 548 -6.17 -10.55 -29.98
CA LEU A 548 -6.33 -9.19 -30.48
C LEU A 548 -7.39 -8.38 -29.73
N ALA A 549 -8.41 -9.00 -29.19
CA ALA A 549 -9.44 -8.28 -28.43
C ALA A 549 -8.88 -7.81 -27.07
N GLN A 550 -8.09 -8.66 -26.43
CA GLN A 550 -7.36 -8.29 -25.21
C GLN A 550 -6.33 -7.19 -25.50
N LEU A 551 -5.58 -7.31 -26.57
CA LEU A 551 -4.60 -6.30 -26.99
C LEU A 551 -5.26 -4.94 -27.26
N ARG A 552 -6.40 -4.90 -27.97
CA ARG A 552 -7.15 -3.66 -28.21
C ARG A 552 -7.63 -3.00 -26.93
N ARG A 553 -8.12 -3.79 -25.96
CA ARG A 553 -8.52 -3.25 -24.64
C ARG A 553 -7.32 -2.66 -23.89
N ALA A 554 -6.19 -3.36 -23.86
CA ALA A 554 -4.97 -2.89 -23.24
C ALA A 554 -4.45 -1.60 -23.90
N TRP A 555 -4.48 -1.55 -25.23
CA TRP A 555 -4.09 -0.40 -26.04
C TRP A 555 -4.95 0.84 -25.74
N SER A 556 -6.27 0.67 -25.74
CA SER A 556 -7.19 1.78 -25.38
C SER A 556 -6.93 2.31 -23.97
N GLY A 557 -6.54 1.44 -23.02
CA GLY A 557 -6.15 1.85 -21.68
C GLY A 557 -4.84 2.64 -21.62
N ALA A 558 -3.96 2.46 -22.59
CA ALA A 558 -2.67 3.15 -22.67
C ALA A 558 -2.74 4.57 -23.29
N ALA A 559 -3.86 4.97 -23.87
CA ALA A 559 -4.00 6.22 -24.64
C ALA A 559 -3.60 7.48 -23.83
N GLY A 560 -3.99 7.55 -22.55
CA GLY A 560 -3.61 8.65 -21.67
C GLY A 560 -2.10 8.71 -21.40
N ALA A 561 -1.47 7.57 -21.16
CA ALA A 561 -0.04 7.48 -20.94
C ALA A 561 0.78 7.79 -22.21
N LEU A 562 0.27 7.40 -23.39
CA LEU A 562 0.87 7.74 -24.68
C LEU A 562 0.85 9.26 -24.94
N SER A 563 -0.27 9.91 -24.69
CA SER A 563 -0.43 11.35 -24.97
C SER A 563 0.42 12.25 -24.06
N SER A 564 0.79 11.81 -22.88
CA SER A 564 1.64 12.53 -21.92
C SER A 564 3.11 12.11 -21.99
N CYS A 565 3.46 11.10 -22.82
CA CYS A 565 4.82 10.57 -22.90
C CYS A 565 5.75 11.53 -23.64
N SER A 566 6.89 11.86 -23.01
CA SER A 566 8.08 12.33 -23.71
C SER A 566 9.18 11.27 -23.63
N VAL A 567 9.92 11.10 -24.73
CA VAL A 567 10.96 10.06 -24.81
C VAL A 567 12.21 10.48 -24.07
N ASP A 568 12.71 9.59 -23.23
CA ASP A 568 14.00 9.71 -22.59
C ASP A 568 14.73 8.34 -22.58
N LEU A 569 16.00 8.32 -22.20
CA LEU A 569 16.83 7.10 -22.20
C LEU A 569 16.25 5.98 -21.30
N PHE A 570 15.47 6.36 -20.28
CA PHE A 570 14.97 5.43 -19.26
C PHE A 570 13.57 4.88 -19.58
N ASN A 571 12.95 5.30 -20.69
CA ASN A 571 11.64 4.80 -21.12
C ASN A 571 11.64 4.15 -22.53
N LEU A 572 12.80 3.81 -23.07
CA LEU A 572 12.92 3.13 -24.37
C LEU A 572 12.21 1.77 -24.40
N LEU A 573 12.20 1.01 -23.30
CA LEU A 573 11.53 -0.30 -23.22
C LEU A 573 10.02 -0.20 -23.37
N PRO A 574 9.30 0.66 -22.60
CA PRO A 574 7.86 0.86 -22.80
C PRO A 574 7.53 1.40 -24.20
N VAL A 575 8.32 2.31 -24.75
CA VAL A 575 8.14 2.80 -26.12
C VAL A 575 8.24 1.64 -27.13
N GLY A 576 9.21 0.74 -26.96
CA GLY A 576 9.36 -0.44 -27.81
C GLY A 576 8.16 -1.40 -27.75
N GLU A 577 7.62 -1.73 -26.57
CA GLU A 577 6.44 -2.60 -26.45
C GLU A 577 5.18 -1.95 -27.05
N LEU A 578 5.00 -0.63 -26.84
CA LEU A 578 3.90 0.12 -27.46
C LEU A 578 4.03 0.17 -28.97
N TRP A 579 5.25 0.35 -29.50
CA TRP A 579 5.52 0.29 -30.94
C TRP A 579 5.10 -1.06 -31.54
N LEU A 580 5.48 -2.17 -30.93
CA LEU A 580 5.07 -3.50 -31.41
C LEU A 580 3.55 -3.71 -31.37
N ALA A 581 2.89 -3.19 -30.36
CA ALA A 581 1.43 -3.26 -30.27
C ALA A 581 0.76 -2.42 -31.35
N ALA A 582 1.24 -1.21 -31.61
CA ALA A 582 0.74 -0.31 -32.64
C ALA A 582 0.85 -0.94 -34.03
N VAL A 583 2.01 -1.54 -34.37
CA VAL A 583 2.19 -2.27 -35.64
C VAL A 583 1.20 -3.43 -35.76
N ARG A 584 0.96 -4.18 -34.68
CA ARG A 584 0.03 -5.32 -34.69
C ARG A 584 -1.44 -4.89 -34.84
N LEU A 585 -1.78 -3.70 -34.35
CA LEU A 585 -3.13 -3.15 -34.38
C LEU A 585 -3.39 -2.26 -35.59
N ASP A 586 -2.37 -1.98 -36.42
CA ASP A 586 -2.40 -1.01 -37.50
C ASP A 586 -2.67 0.43 -37.05
N GLU A 587 -2.05 0.80 -35.91
CA GLU A 587 -2.18 2.09 -35.23
C GLU A 587 -0.82 2.82 -35.13
N THR A 588 0.08 2.59 -36.11
CA THR A 588 1.48 3.07 -36.06
C THR A 588 1.60 4.59 -35.99
N GLU A 589 0.68 5.33 -36.61
CA GLU A 589 0.66 6.80 -36.58
C GLU A 589 0.64 7.38 -35.15
N GLN A 590 0.07 6.67 -34.19
CA GLN A 590 -0.02 7.14 -32.81
C GLN A 590 1.33 7.13 -32.07
N VAL A 591 2.28 6.32 -32.51
CA VAL A 591 3.60 6.15 -31.86
C VAL A 591 4.79 6.54 -32.72
N GLU A 592 4.58 6.89 -33.98
CA GLU A 592 5.67 7.20 -34.93
C GLU A 592 6.59 8.28 -34.38
N HIS A 593 6.03 9.37 -33.84
CA HIS A 593 6.78 10.45 -33.22
C HIS A 593 7.64 9.97 -32.05
N LEU A 594 7.14 9.06 -31.17
CA LEU A 594 7.90 8.52 -30.05
C LEU A 594 9.07 7.65 -30.53
N VAL A 595 8.88 6.88 -31.59
CA VAL A 595 9.93 6.04 -32.18
C VAL A 595 11.00 6.91 -32.82
N ASP A 596 10.64 7.99 -33.52
CA ASP A 596 11.56 8.92 -34.12
C ASP A 596 12.34 9.74 -33.09
N ASP A 597 11.69 10.15 -31.98
CA ASP A 597 12.35 10.77 -30.85
C ASP A 597 13.35 9.81 -30.18
N ALA A 598 12.98 8.53 -29.97
CA ALA A 598 13.89 7.51 -29.47
C ALA A 598 15.12 7.29 -30.34
N ARG A 599 14.92 7.21 -31.66
CA ARG A 599 16.02 7.13 -32.65
C ARG A 599 16.90 8.38 -32.64
N SER A 600 16.30 9.56 -32.51
CA SER A 600 17.01 10.84 -32.47
C SER A 600 17.85 10.96 -31.19
N LEU A 601 17.29 10.54 -30.04
CA LEU A 601 17.99 10.46 -28.78
C LEU A 601 19.21 9.54 -28.84
N LEU A 602 19.04 8.32 -29.36
CA LEU A 602 20.15 7.37 -29.48
C LEU A 602 21.24 7.85 -30.43
N ARG A 603 20.86 8.50 -31.53
CA ARG A 603 21.85 9.13 -32.44
C ARG A 603 22.61 10.26 -31.71
N ALA A 604 21.96 11.09 -30.93
CA ALA A 604 22.62 12.13 -30.15
C ALA A 604 23.62 11.57 -29.14
N LEU A 605 23.35 10.38 -28.61
CA LEU A 605 24.26 9.65 -27.73
C LEU A 605 25.36 8.85 -28.43
N GLY A 606 25.38 8.84 -29.77
CA GLY A 606 26.35 8.07 -30.56
C GLY A 606 26.04 6.58 -30.70
N GLU A 607 24.76 6.21 -30.63
CA GLU A 607 24.26 4.83 -30.76
C GLU A 607 24.91 3.85 -29.77
N PRO A 608 24.91 4.12 -28.44
CA PRO A 608 25.58 3.27 -27.46
C PRO A 608 24.96 1.87 -27.44
N PRO A 609 25.76 0.78 -27.66
CA PRO A 609 25.22 -0.57 -27.84
C PRO A 609 24.33 -1.07 -26.70
N LEU A 610 24.62 -0.67 -25.48
CA LEU A 610 23.78 -1.07 -24.33
C LEU A 610 22.35 -0.57 -24.45
N TRP A 611 22.15 0.66 -24.90
CA TRP A 611 20.83 1.31 -24.97
C TRP A 611 20.16 1.14 -26.33
N SER A 612 20.94 1.17 -27.44
CA SER A 612 20.39 1.10 -28.79
C SER A 612 19.97 -0.32 -29.20
N SER A 613 20.69 -1.37 -28.73
CA SER A 613 20.42 -2.74 -29.16
C SER A 613 18.98 -3.22 -28.85
N PRO A 614 18.38 -2.97 -27.67
CA PRO A 614 16.99 -3.31 -27.44
C PRO A 614 16.01 -2.58 -28.38
N LEU A 615 16.22 -1.29 -28.65
CA LEU A 615 15.36 -0.55 -29.58
C LEU A 615 15.45 -1.09 -31.01
N HIS A 616 16.65 -1.41 -31.47
CA HIS A 616 16.82 -2.06 -32.78
C HIS A 616 16.17 -3.46 -32.80
N TRP A 617 16.20 -4.20 -31.67
CA TRP A 617 15.48 -5.46 -31.60
C TRP A 617 13.97 -5.27 -31.69
N TYR A 618 13.41 -4.25 -31.04
CA TYR A 618 12.01 -3.87 -31.26
C TYR A 618 11.73 -3.52 -32.72
N GLY A 619 12.64 -2.82 -33.38
CA GLY A 619 12.53 -2.53 -34.82
C GLY A 619 12.53 -3.79 -35.69
N VAL A 620 13.40 -4.76 -35.42
CA VAL A 620 13.38 -6.08 -36.07
C VAL A 620 12.02 -6.77 -35.86
N GLN A 621 11.52 -6.80 -34.64
CA GLN A 621 10.22 -7.40 -34.32
C GLN A 621 9.05 -6.67 -34.98
N ALA A 622 9.07 -5.34 -35.05
CA ALA A 622 8.09 -4.51 -35.75
C ALA A 622 8.06 -4.83 -37.24
N SER A 623 9.24 -4.90 -37.88
CA SER A 623 9.37 -5.24 -39.30
C SER A 623 8.89 -6.67 -39.60
N ILE A 624 9.11 -7.63 -38.68
CA ILE A 624 8.58 -8.99 -38.79
C ILE A 624 7.05 -8.97 -38.77
N LEU A 625 6.46 -8.22 -37.86
CA LEU A 625 5.00 -8.09 -37.74
C LEU A 625 4.38 -7.42 -38.95
N ALA A 626 5.07 -6.40 -39.53
CA ALA A 626 4.68 -5.72 -40.76
C ALA A 626 5.00 -6.54 -42.02
N GLN A 627 5.69 -7.67 -41.91
CA GLN A 627 6.18 -8.49 -43.04
C GLN A 627 7.03 -7.69 -44.05
N SER A 628 7.82 -6.73 -43.55
CA SER A 628 8.68 -5.86 -44.37
C SER A 628 10.17 -6.18 -44.15
N PRO A 629 10.78 -6.97 -45.06
CA PRO A 629 12.23 -7.22 -45.01
C PRO A 629 13.07 -5.95 -45.21
N ALA A 630 12.54 -4.97 -45.95
CA ALA A 630 13.22 -3.72 -46.20
C ALA A 630 13.42 -2.88 -44.93
N ASP A 631 12.39 -2.80 -44.08
CA ASP A 631 12.45 -2.06 -42.81
C ASP A 631 13.27 -2.80 -41.75
N LEU A 632 13.43 -4.12 -41.89
CA LEU A 632 14.26 -4.92 -41.00
C LEU A 632 15.76 -4.66 -41.21
N LEU A 633 16.20 -4.45 -42.43
CA LEU A 633 17.62 -4.33 -42.79
C LEU A 633 18.39 -3.27 -42.01
N PRO A 634 17.93 -2.02 -41.83
CA PRO A 634 18.63 -1.01 -41.04
C PRO A 634 18.87 -1.45 -39.57
N HIS A 635 17.89 -2.08 -38.97
CA HIS A 635 17.97 -2.58 -37.60
C HIS A 635 18.91 -3.77 -37.46
N ALA A 636 18.88 -4.70 -38.44
CA ALA A 636 19.80 -5.84 -38.49
C ALA A 636 21.26 -5.37 -38.68
N HIS A 637 21.49 -4.36 -39.50
CA HIS A 637 22.81 -3.75 -39.67
C HIS A 637 23.30 -3.09 -38.38
N ALA A 638 22.50 -2.30 -37.72
CA ALA A 638 22.87 -1.66 -36.48
C ALA A 638 23.22 -2.68 -35.38
N LEU A 639 22.43 -3.77 -35.24
CA LEU A 639 22.73 -4.88 -34.35
C LEU A 639 24.04 -5.60 -34.75
N ALA A 640 24.34 -5.79 -36.04
CA ALA A 640 25.57 -6.42 -36.51
C ALA A 640 26.80 -5.54 -36.20
N GLU A 641 26.70 -4.21 -36.32
CA GLU A 641 27.76 -3.31 -35.87
C GLU A 641 27.97 -3.36 -34.37
N SER A 642 26.91 -3.28 -33.59
CA SER A 642 26.95 -3.36 -32.13
C SER A 642 27.48 -4.72 -31.64
N ALA A 643 27.27 -5.81 -32.40
CA ALA A 643 27.72 -7.16 -32.08
C ALA A 643 29.27 -7.29 -32.04
N LYS A 644 29.99 -6.36 -32.65
CA LYS A 644 31.48 -6.36 -32.66
C LYS A 644 32.04 -6.10 -31.24
N THR A 645 31.31 -5.39 -30.40
CA THR A 645 31.76 -4.97 -29.07
C THR A 645 30.84 -5.39 -27.95
N HIS A 646 29.61 -5.87 -28.27
CA HIS A 646 28.57 -6.10 -27.29
C HIS A 646 27.93 -7.49 -27.48
N THR A 647 28.14 -8.37 -26.52
CA THR A 647 27.73 -9.79 -26.57
C THR A 647 26.20 -9.97 -26.63
N TYR A 648 25.43 -9.14 -25.95
CA TYR A 648 23.97 -9.15 -26.04
C TYR A 648 23.51 -8.81 -27.48
N ALA A 649 24.08 -7.77 -28.11
CA ALA A 649 23.79 -7.41 -29.47
C ALA A 649 24.18 -8.52 -30.46
N ALA A 650 25.26 -9.27 -30.19
CA ALA A 650 25.66 -10.42 -31.05
C ALA A 650 24.57 -11.51 -31.06
N GLY A 651 23.98 -11.81 -29.94
CA GLY A 651 22.83 -12.74 -29.84
C GLY A 651 21.60 -12.24 -30.62
N LEU A 652 21.27 -10.96 -30.50
CA LEU A 652 20.17 -10.32 -31.24
C LEU A 652 20.42 -10.29 -32.76
N ALA A 653 21.65 -9.94 -33.17
CA ALA A 653 22.05 -9.94 -34.57
C ALA A 653 21.97 -11.32 -35.21
N THR A 654 22.37 -12.37 -34.50
CA THR A 654 22.25 -13.75 -34.99
C THR A 654 20.78 -14.13 -35.19
N ALA A 655 19.90 -13.81 -34.25
CA ALA A 655 18.48 -14.07 -34.40
C ALA A 655 17.83 -13.20 -35.50
N GLY A 656 18.20 -11.93 -35.61
CA GLY A 656 17.73 -11.03 -36.66
C GLY A 656 18.07 -11.51 -38.06
N ARG A 657 19.27 -12.11 -38.25
CA ARG A 657 19.65 -12.74 -39.50
C ARG A 657 18.75 -13.92 -39.84
N GLN A 658 18.44 -14.77 -38.88
CA GLN A 658 17.52 -15.90 -39.12
C GLN A 658 16.09 -15.44 -39.41
N TRP A 659 15.64 -14.37 -38.78
CA TRP A 659 14.35 -13.78 -39.13
C TRP A 659 14.31 -13.20 -40.55
N LEU A 660 15.39 -12.54 -40.97
CA LEU A 660 15.48 -12.03 -42.36
C LEU A 660 15.42 -13.17 -43.38
N LEU A 661 16.20 -14.26 -43.17
CA LEU A 661 16.18 -15.43 -44.03
C LEU A 661 14.80 -16.09 -44.03
N LEU A 662 14.15 -16.19 -42.91
CA LEU A 662 12.82 -16.72 -42.74
C LEU A 662 11.76 -15.93 -43.55
N LEU A 663 11.85 -14.58 -43.52
CA LEU A 663 10.97 -13.71 -44.34
C LEU A 663 11.24 -13.86 -45.85
N GLN A 664 12.47 -14.19 -46.24
CA GLN A 664 12.86 -14.47 -47.61
C GLN A 664 12.51 -15.90 -48.06
N GLY A 665 11.93 -16.72 -47.18
CA GLY A 665 11.54 -18.09 -47.48
C GLY A 665 12.66 -19.12 -47.34
N SER A 666 13.80 -18.76 -46.77
CA SER A 666 14.94 -19.66 -46.55
C SER A 666 15.00 -20.07 -45.08
N VAL A 667 14.90 -21.37 -44.80
CA VAL A 667 14.92 -21.91 -43.44
C VAL A 667 16.03 -22.99 -43.36
N ASP A 668 17.02 -22.72 -42.50
CA ASP A 668 17.95 -23.74 -42.05
C ASP A 668 17.58 -24.06 -40.58
N ALA A 669 17.19 -25.31 -40.32
CA ALA A 669 16.66 -25.71 -39.02
C ALA A 669 17.72 -25.69 -37.90
N ASP A 670 18.98 -26.06 -38.25
CA ASP A 670 20.08 -26.11 -37.26
C ASP A 670 20.50 -24.68 -36.88
N ASP A 671 20.61 -23.80 -37.85
CA ASP A 671 20.92 -22.38 -37.61
C ASP A 671 19.82 -21.67 -36.82
N VAL A 672 18.54 -21.94 -37.10
CA VAL A 672 17.41 -21.40 -36.34
C VAL A 672 17.42 -21.91 -34.92
N GLU A 673 17.67 -23.23 -34.69
CA GLU A 673 17.78 -23.80 -33.37
C GLU A 673 18.92 -23.13 -32.59
N ALA A 674 20.09 -22.98 -33.17
CA ALA A 674 21.24 -22.33 -32.55
C ALA A 674 20.93 -20.87 -32.16
N ALA A 675 20.26 -20.12 -33.06
CA ALA A 675 19.85 -18.74 -32.81
C ALA A 675 18.79 -18.65 -31.70
N ALA A 676 17.79 -19.53 -31.71
CA ALA A 676 16.76 -19.59 -30.68
C ALA A 676 17.36 -19.91 -29.30
N ARG A 677 18.25 -20.90 -29.21
CA ARG A 677 18.95 -21.20 -27.94
C ARG A 677 19.81 -20.04 -27.47
N THR A 678 20.41 -19.28 -28.40
CA THR A 678 21.18 -18.08 -28.08
C THR A 678 20.29 -16.99 -27.53
N LEU A 679 19.12 -16.72 -28.13
CA LEU A 679 18.13 -15.79 -27.58
C LEU A 679 17.69 -16.16 -26.16
N SER A 680 17.41 -17.44 -25.92
CA SER A 680 17.06 -17.90 -24.58
C SER A 680 18.17 -17.65 -23.56
N ARG A 681 19.44 -17.94 -23.92
CA ARG A 681 20.61 -17.71 -23.05
C ARG A 681 20.84 -16.25 -22.71
N ILE A 682 20.50 -15.33 -23.62
CA ILE A 682 20.57 -13.88 -23.35
C ILE A 682 19.28 -13.34 -22.69
N GLY A 683 18.37 -14.23 -22.23
CA GLY A 683 17.22 -13.87 -21.42
C GLY A 683 15.94 -13.55 -22.20
N LEU A 684 15.83 -13.95 -23.47
CA LEU A 684 14.65 -13.72 -24.32
C LEU A 684 13.96 -15.04 -24.71
N PRO A 685 13.47 -15.85 -23.74
CA PRO A 685 12.91 -17.18 -24.01
C PRO A 685 11.63 -17.13 -24.84
N TRP A 686 10.82 -16.09 -24.70
CA TRP A 686 9.60 -15.92 -25.48
C TRP A 686 9.93 -15.66 -26.97
N ASP A 687 10.87 -14.76 -27.26
CA ASP A 687 11.33 -14.48 -28.63
C ASP A 687 12.02 -15.69 -29.24
N ALA A 688 12.76 -16.44 -28.46
CA ALA A 688 13.40 -17.69 -28.86
C ALA A 688 12.36 -18.75 -29.29
N ALA A 689 11.36 -18.98 -28.48
CA ALA A 689 10.27 -19.91 -28.78
C ALA A 689 9.47 -19.47 -30.01
N ARG A 690 9.26 -18.15 -30.19
CA ARG A 690 8.58 -17.59 -31.36
C ARG A 690 9.39 -17.79 -32.65
N LEU A 691 10.70 -17.55 -32.63
CA LEU A 691 11.57 -17.79 -33.79
C LEU A 691 11.50 -19.25 -34.24
N ALA A 692 11.68 -20.21 -33.31
CA ALA A 692 11.62 -21.62 -33.61
C ALA A 692 10.23 -22.06 -34.13
N GLY A 693 9.16 -21.52 -33.51
CA GLY A 693 7.77 -21.83 -33.91
C GLY A 693 7.43 -21.32 -35.31
N GLU A 694 7.80 -20.09 -35.66
CA GLU A 694 7.57 -19.51 -36.96
C GLU A 694 8.39 -20.22 -38.08
N ALA A 695 9.63 -20.58 -37.76
CA ALA A 695 10.45 -21.36 -38.67
C ALA A 695 9.86 -22.75 -38.95
N ALA A 696 9.32 -23.42 -37.93
CA ALA A 696 8.63 -24.70 -38.09
C ALA A 696 7.41 -24.63 -38.99
N LEU A 697 6.69 -23.50 -39.01
CA LEU A 697 5.52 -23.30 -39.87
C LEU A 697 5.90 -23.05 -41.34
N ARG A 698 7.12 -22.59 -41.60
CA ARG A 698 7.58 -22.19 -42.93
C ARG A 698 8.54 -23.18 -43.59
N THR A 699 9.05 -24.16 -42.81
CA THR A 699 9.92 -25.19 -43.40
C THR A 699 9.11 -26.27 -44.10
N PRO A 700 9.46 -26.67 -45.34
CA PRO A 700 8.76 -27.74 -46.06
C PRO A 700 9.11 -29.15 -45.55
N ASP A 701 10.24 -29.33 -44.84
CA ASP A 701 10.64 -30.62 -44.29
C ASP A 701 9.97 -30.91 -42.97
N THR A 702 9.19 -32.03 -42.94
CA THR A 702 8.41 -32.45 -41.75
C THR A 702 9.28 -32.79 -40.56
N LYS A 703 10.51 -33.33 -40.81
CA LYS A 703 11.41 -33.68 -39.73
C LYS A 703 11.98 -32.44 -39.04
N SER A 704 12.44 -31.50 -39.82
CA SER A 704 12.90 -30.18 -39.34
C SER A 704 11.78 -29.40 -38.64
N ALA A 705 10.55 -29.40 -39.22
CA ALA A 705 9.41 -28.77 -38.58
C ALA A 705 9.11 -29.35 -37.18
N THR A 706 9.16 -30.70 -37.05
CA THR A 706 8.92 -31.37 -35.78
C THR A 706 10.02 -31.05 -34.74
N ALA A 707 11.29 -31.04 -35.17
CA ALA A 707 12.44 -30.67 -34.35
C ALA A 707 12.29 -29.24 -33.79
N LEU A 708 12.00 -28.27 -34.68
CA LEU A 708 11.83 -26.86 -34.31
C LEU A 708 10.62 -26.64 -33.38
N LEU A 709 9.51 -27.37 -33.58
CA LEU A 709 8.37 -27.35 -32.65
C LEU A 709 8.73 -27.90 -31.27
N HIS A 710 9.59 -28.94 -31.23
CA HIS A 710 10.08 -29.46 -29.95
C HIS A 710 10.96 -28.42 -29.24
N VAL A 711 11.88 -27.77 -29.97
CA VAL A 711 12.69 -26.67 -29.44
C VAL A 711 11.79 -25.54 -28.91
N ALA A 712 10.80 -25.08 -29.66
CA ALA A 712 9.89 -24.03 -29.24
C ALA A 712 9.13 -24.39 -27.95
N ARG A 713 8.73 -25.66 -27.77
CA ARG A 713 8.10 -26.13 -26.53
C ARG A 713 9.08 -26.20 -25.37
N SER A 714 10.27 -26.75 -25.58
CA SER A 714 11.28 -26.86 -24.52
C SER A 714 11.70 -25.49 -23.98
N LEU A 715 11.78 -24.47 -24.84
CA LEU A 715 12.12 -23.11 -24.44
C LEU A 715 11.01 -22.43 -23.65
N ARG A 716 9.73 -22.75 -23.91
CA ARG A 716 8.59 -22.29 -23.09
C ARG A 716 8.52 -22.98 -21.72
N THR A 717 8.70 -24.28 -21.68
CA THR A 717 8.63 -25.04 -20.41
C THR A 717 9.82 -24.76 -19.50
N ALA A 718 11.01 -24.47 -20.02
CA ALA A 718 12.15 -24.05 -19.22
C ALA A 718 11.89 -22.73 -18.48
N SER A 719 11.16 -21.80 -19.11
CA SER A 719 10.77 -20.53 -18.50
C SER A 719 9.80 -20.69 -17.32
N THR A 720 8.90 -21.69 -17.36
CA THR A 720 7.94 -21.97 -16.28
C THR A 720 8.52 -22.82 -15.14
N ALA A 721 9.53 -23.64 -15.40
CA ALA A 721 10.13 -24.52 -14.40
C ALA A 721 11.05 -23.80 -13.40
N GLU A 722 11.70 -22.70 -13.81
CA GLU A 722 12.56 -21.89 -12.94
C GLU A 722 11.79 -21.12 -11.85
N THR A 723 10.49 -20.89 -12.04
CA THR A 723 9.61 -20.23 -11.08
C THR A 723 9.19 -21.13 -9.90
N ASN A 724 9.19 -22.45 -10.07
CA ASN A 724 8.74 -23.39 -9.03
C ASN A 724 9.87 -23.85 -8.08
N GLY A 725 11.08 -23.32 -8.22
CA GLY A 725 12.28 -23.78 -7.50
C GLY A 725 12.58 -23.09 -6.16
N THR A 726 11.89 -22.03 -5.76
CA THR A 726 12.29 -21.25 -4.57
C THR A 726 11.23 -21.06 -3.48
N ASP A 727 9.96 -21.46 -3.70
CA ASP A 727 8.94 -21.36 -2.64
C ASP A 727 7.94 -22.52 -2.72
N SER A 728 8.32 -23.75 -2.34
CA SER A 728 7.34 -24.79 -2.02
C SER A 728 7.95 -25.99 -1.33
N ALA A 729 8.27 -25.85 -0.07
CA ALA A 729 8.28 -26.96 0.87
C ALA A 729 7.10 -26.75 1.85
N ASP A 730 5.88 -26.86 1.38
CA ASP A 730 4.67 -27.22 2.13
C ASP A 730 3.41 -26.79 1.34
N ASN A 731 3.08 -27.54 0.32
CA ASN A 731 1.71 -27.81 -0.14
C ASN A 731 1.77 -28.64 -1.43
N ALA A 732 2.11 -29.90 -1.33
CA ALA A 732 1.95 -30.82 -2.43
C ALA A 732 0.46 -31.19 -2.53
N ALA A 733 -0.25 -30.55 -3.45
CA ALA A 733 -1.48 -31.10 -3.98
C ALA A 733 -1.17 -32.45 -4.66
N PRO A 734 -2.02 -33.48 -4.56
CA PRO A 734 -1.76 -34.75 -5.18
C PRO A 734 -1.59 -34.62 -6.70
N PRO A 735 -0.70 -35.38 -7.36
CA PRO A 735 -0.43 -35.25 -8.80
C PRO A 735 -1.72 -35.42 -9.57
N SER A 736 -2.05 -34.46 -10.46
CA SER A 736 -3.21 -34.56 -11.33
C SER A 736 -3.10 -35.85 -12.19
N VAL A 737 -4.15 -36.64 -12.19
CA VAL A 737 -4.23 -37.92 -12.89
C VAL A 737 -4.08 -37.76 -14.42
N LEU A 738 -4.30 -36.55 -14.95
CA LEU A 738 -4.24 -36.23 -16.39
C LEU A 738 -3.13 -35.18 -16.65
N THR A 739 -2.49 -35.28 -17.82
CA THR A 739 -1.59 -34.23 -18.29
C THR A 739 -2.39 -33.00 -18.71
N GLU A 740 -1.78 -31.81 -18.74
CA GLU A 740 -2.43 -30.54 -19.09
C GLU A 740 -3.19 -30.61 -20.43
N ARG A 741 -2.61 -31.24 -21.44
CA ARG A 741 -3.26 -31.47 -22.75
C ARG A 741 -4.40 -32.48 -22.72
N GLU A 742 -4.29 -33.50 -21.87
CA GLU A 742 -5.37 -34.44 -21.62
C GLU A 742 -6.51 -33.77 -20.85
N GLN A 743 -6.21 -32.80 -20.00
CA GLN A 743 -7.20 -32.00 -19.26
C GLN A 743 -7.97 -31.07 -20.18
N GLU A 744 -7.31 -30.32 -21.07
CA GLU A 744 -7.97 -29.49 -22.10
C GLU A 744 -8.94 -30.31 -22.98
N VAL A 745 -8.50 -31.49 -23.42
CA VAL A 745 -9.37 -32.40 -24.19
C VAL A 745 -10.51 -32.91 -23.33
N ALA A 746 -10.26 -33.27 -22.07
CA ALA A 746 -11.28 -33.75 -21.14
C ALA A 746 -12.37 -32.71 -20.86
N GLU A 747 -12.00 -31.43 -20.66
CA GLU A 747 -12.94 -30.32 -20.47
C GLU A 747 -13.87 -30.13 -21.67
N LEU A 748 -13.32 -30.17 -22.89
CA LEU A 748 -14.10 -30.04 -24.10
C LEU A 748 -15.01 -31.26 -24.37
N VAL A 749 -14.56 -32.46 -23.95
CA VAL A 749 -15.36 -33.68 -23.99
C VAL A 749 -16.53 -33.61 -22.99
N VAL A 750 -16.33 -33.03 -21.79
CA VAL A 750 -17.39 -32.81 -20.79
C VAL A 750 -18.43 -31.80 -21.25
N VAL A 751 -18.02 -30.77 -22.01
CA VAL A 751 -18.90 -29.78 -22.65
C VAL A 751 -19.73 -30.41 -23.76
N GLY A 752 -19.33 -31.60 -24.27
CA GLY A 752 -20.11 -32.37 -25.24
C GLY A 752 -19.71 -32.13 -26.70
N LEU A 753 -18.56 -31.47 -26.97
CA LEU A 753 -18.06 -31.26 -28.33
C LEU A 753 -17.67 -32.56 -29.00
N THR A 754 -17.86 -32.62 -30.35
CA THR A 754 -17.38 -33.74 -31.19
C THR A 754 -15.88 -33.71 -31.36
N TYR A 755 -15.26 -34.84 -31.67
CA TYR A 755 -13.79 -34.92 -31.86
C TYR A 755 -13.30 -34.00 -32.97
N ARG A 756 -14.15 -33.67 -33.95
CA ARG A 756 -13.86 -32.72 -35.01
C ARG A 756 -13.84 -31.29 -34.46
N GLU A 757 -14.83 -30.90 -33.72
CA GLU A 757 -14.93 -29.56 -33.09
C GLU A 757 -13.80 -29.35 -32.06
N ILE A 758 -13.48 -30.37 -31.27
CA ILE A 758 -12.34 -30.34 -30.34
C ILE A 758 -11.03 -30.17 -31.13
N GLY A 759 -10.89 -30.91 -32.25
CA GLY A 759 -9.73 -30.81 -33.12
C GLY A 759 -9.55 -29.41 -33.72
N GLU A 760 -10.61 -28.84 -34.23
CA GLU A 760 -10.65 -27.46 -34.75
C GLU A 760 -10.28 -26.44 -33.65
N ARG A 761 -10.82 -26.60 -32.44
CA ARG A 761 -10.59 -25.69 -31.31
C ARG A 761 -9.18 -25.78 -30.71
N LEU A 762 -8.62 -26.98 -30.71
CA LEU A 762 -7.27 -27.24 -30.17
C LEU A 762 -6.18 -27.28 -31.26
N TYR A 763 -6.55 -26.99 -32.51
CA TYR A 763 -5.65 -27.04 -33.68
C TYR A 763 -4.92 -28.39 -33.87
N ILE A 764 -5.66 -29.49 -33.66
CA ILE A 764 -5.18 -30.86 -33.86
C ILE A 764 -6.18 -31.69 -34.67
N SER A 765 -5.72 -32.79 -35.28
CA SER A 765 -6.62 -33.65 -36.06
C SER A 765 -7.67 -34.35 -35.16
N ALA A 766 -8.86 -34.62 -35.71
CA ALA A 766 -9.88 -35.40 -34.99
C ALA A 766 -9.34 -36.77 -34.54
N LYS A 767 -8.42 -37.35 -35.30
CA LYS A 767 -7.74 -38.63 -34.94
C LYS A 767 -6.78 -38.46 -33.77
N THR A 768 -6.15 -37.32 -33.62
CA THR A 768 -5.29 -36.97 -32.46
C THR A 768 -6.16 -36.81 -31.22
N VAL A 769 -7.33 -36.18 -31.32
CA VAL A 769 -8.33 -36.08 -30.23
C VAL A 769 -8.79 -37.46 -29.78
N GLU A 770 -9.08 -38.34 -30.73
CA GLU A 770 -9.47 -39.74 -30.45
C GLU A 770 -8.38 -40.46 -29.65
N HIS A 771 -7.11 -40.28 -30.03
CA HIS A 771 -5.96 -40.82 -29.29
C HIS A 771 -5.85 -40.26 -27.87
N HIS A 772 -6.05 -38.97 -27.68
CA HIS A 772 -6.07 -38.34 -26.34
C HIS A 772 -7.21 -38.92 -25.51
N VAL A 773 -8.42 -38.97 -26.04
CA VAL A 773 -9.58 -39.52 -25.31
C VAL A 773 -9.37 -41.02 -24.95
N ALA A 774 -8.75 -41.81 -25.83
CA ALA A 774 -8.44 -43.19 -25.55
C ALA A 774 -7.35 -43.33 -24.42
N ARG A 775 -6.42 -42.38 -24.35
CA ARG A 775 -5.40 -42.31 -23.28
C ARG A 775 -6.01 -41.85 -21.96
N ILE A 776 -6.86 -40.82 -21.96
CA ILE A 776 -7.63 -40.35 -20.81
C ILE A 776 -8.47 -41.50 -20.25
N LYS A 777 -9.23 -42.18 -21.11
CA LYS A 777 -10.09 -43.31 -20.74
C LYS A 777 -9.29 -44.43 -20.01
N ARG A 778 -8.09 -44.73 -20.48
CA ARG A 778 -7.19 -45.73 -19.87
C ARG A 778 -6.62 -45.26 -18.54
N ARG A 779 -6.28 -43.95 -18.41
CA ARG A 779 -5.72 -43.37 -17.18
C ARG A 779 -6.74 -43.26 -16.05
N VAL A 780 -7.97 -42.91 -16.37
CA VAL A 780 -9.05 -42.79 -15.36
C VAL A 780 -9.78 -44.09 -15.13
N GLY A 781 -9.41 -45.18 -15.82
CA GLY A 781 -9.95 -46.52 -15.64
C GLY A 781 -11.37 -46.70 -16.20
N ALA A 782 -11.88 -45.82 -17.05
CA ALA A 782 -13.24 -45.88 -17.60
C ALA A 782 -13.37 -47.03 -18.63
N GLN A 783 -14.43 -47.83 -18.56
CA GLN A 783 -14.72 -48.90 -19.49
C GLN A 783 -15.60 -48.43 -20.65
N SER A 784 -16.46 -47.37 -20.44
CA SER A 784 -17.35 -46.86 -21.44
C SER A 784 -17.21 -45.33 -21.60
N ARG A 785 -17.80 -44.76 -22.67
CA ARG A 785 -17.82 -43.30 -22.86
C ARG A 785 -18.71 -42.59 -21.82
N SER A 786 -19.79 -43.20 -21.40
CA SER A 786 -20.69 -42.68 -20.37
C SER A 786 -20.01 -42.65 -19.00
N GLU A 787 -19.25 -43.68 -18.67
CA GLU A 787 -18.43 -43.77 -17.43
C GLU A 787 -17.31 -42.77 -17.44
N LEU A 788 -16.64 -42.57 -18.57
CA LEU A 788 -15.63 -41.51 -18.75
C LEU A 788 -16.20 -40.12 -18.45
N LEU A 789 -17.37 -39.78 -18.99
CA LEU A 789 -18.03 -38.50 -18.75
C LEU A 789 -18.42 -38.30 -17.27
N THR A 790 -18.86 -39.37 -16.61
CA THR A 790 -19.22 -39.32 -15.19
C THR A 790 -17.99 -39.04 -14.32
N ILE A 791 -16.89 -39.75 -14.59
CA ILE A 791 -15.62 -39.59 -13.86
C ILE A 791 -15.06 -38.17 -14.12
N LEU A 792 -15.01 -37.71 -15.36
CA LEU A 792 -14.49 -36.39 -15.71
C LEU A 792 -15.30 -35.26 -15.07
N ARG A 793 -16.63 -35.39 -15.00
CA ARG A 793 -17.51 -34.42 -14.31
C ARG A 793 -17.27 -34.36 -12.81
N SER A 794 -16.90 -35.49 -12.18
CA SER A 794 -16.56 -35.51 -10.76
C SER A 794 -15.17 -34.97 -10.46
N MET A 795 -14.28 -34.92 -11.46
CA MET A 795 -12.91 -34.39 -11.35
C MET A 795 -12.81 -32.90 -11.67
N THR A 796 -13.81 -32.32 -12.34
CA THR A 796 -13.86 -30.89 -12.67
C THR A 796 -14.63 -30.16 -11.56
N PRO A 797 -14.02 -29.29 -10.76
CA PRO A 797 -14.76 -28.47 -9.79
C PRO A 797 -15.76 -27.59 -10.52
N ALA A 798 -17.01 -27.60 -10.06
CA ALA A 798 -18.06 -26.75 -10.60
C ALA A 798 -17.70 -25.30 -10.38
N ASN A 799 -17.22 -24.61 -11.42
CA ASN A 799 -17.16 -23.16 -11.44
C ASN A 799 -18.58 -22.60 -11.44
N LYS A 800 -18.99 -22.02 -10.30
CA LYS A 800 -20.12 -21.12 -10.17
C LYS A 800 -19.70 -19.71 -10.53
#